data_b820c355d8a36609c2a7d318eb4c8c46
#
_entry.id   b820c355d8a36609c2a7d318eb4c8c46
#
_cell.length_a   1.000
_cell.length_b   1.000
_cell.length_c   1.000
_cell.angle_alpha   90.00
_cell.angle_beta   90.00
_cell.angle_gamma   90.00
#
_symmetry.space_group_name_H-M   'P 1'
#
loop_
_entity.id
_entity.type
_entity.pdbx_description
1 polymer ?
#
loop_
_entity_poly.entity_id
_entity_poly.type
_entity_poly.pdbx_seq_one_letter_code
_entity_poly.pdbx_strand_id
1 'polypeptide(L)'
;MGAKITRRDFLNGVALAAGAAVVPAIIPPEMWAAAAADLETQNVSGYYPPGKSGLRGSHPGSFEAMHRLRDGAFWDDVPKAVDTGESYDLVIVGGGISGLAAAHYFRKAAGDKARVLILDNHDDFGGHAKRNEFRTGGRTILGFGGTYSIESPSPYSAVSKALVEELGIDVPSYHKYVNKDLYRSLGLKPRIFFDKETFGTDKLVVNGVHTGGDESGINDEAGESVFRDFLKEAPLSAQAKEDLQRLLTEEKDYFPGLSSDEKKARLARVSYAKYLTDTVGVSGEIVKLFQAFPHPLFGVGIDAVPAQDAWGLEMPGFTGLKLDPTPGKGMNRDAIRSDEAEKYFFHFPDGNATIARLLVRKLIPAAIPGNSATDVVLAKADYAKLDEPSSATRIRLNSTVVKVNHRGDTASAKEVEVSYVTGKQLRTVRAANCILACWHVVIPYIAPELPDAQKEALASAQKVPLLYNNVLVRNWNAFQKLGTSAIYAPGMYHTSVNLDLPVSIGGYECTKKPDEPIVVHMMKAACKPGRPAREQHKLGRIQLYTTTFETYERNIREQLARILGPGGFDPARDILEITVNRWPHGYSYEYNSLADEFWLKGGETPCEVARKPFGRLAIANSDADAYAYTDCAIDQAYRAVQELKK
;
A
#
# COMPACT_ATOMS: atom_id res chain seq x y z
N MET A 1 0.66 -29.91 -21.31
CA MET A 1 1.03 -30.86 -20.24
C MET A 1 0.72 -30.18 -18.92
N GLY A 2 -0.31 -30.63 -18.20
CA GLY A 2 -0.73 -30.03 -16.92
C GLY A 2 0.32 -30.30 -15.86
N ALA A 3 0.87 -29.25 -15.29
CA ALA A 3 1.78 -29.34 -14.15
C ALA A 3 1.01 -29.93 -12.96
N LYS A 4 1.48 -31.09 -12.48
CA LYS A 4 0.89 -31.75 -11.30
C LYS A 4 1.14 -30.87 -10.07
N ILE A 5 0.07 -30.49 -9.37
CA ILE A 5 0.15 -29.88 -8.03
C ILE A 5 1.03 -30.78 -7.17
N THR A 6 2.12 -30.22 -6.61
CA THR A 6 3.02 -30.99 -5.78
C THR A 6 2.39 -31.22 -4.38
N ARG A 7 2.86 -32.27 -3.68
CA ARG A 7 2.43 -32.56 -2.30
C ARG A 7 2.64 -31.38 -1.35
N ARG A 8 3.59 -30.51 -1.66
CA ARG A 8 3.92 -29.28 -0.92
C ARG A 8 2.92 -28.16 -1.19
N ASP A 9 2.46 -28.01 -2.45
CA ASP A 9 1.41 -27.05 -2.84
C ASP A 9 0.06 -27.44 -2.22
N PHE A 10 -0.21 -28.75 -2.14
CA PHE A 10 -1.40 -29.31 -1.48
C PHE A 10 -1.38 -29.07 0.03
N LEU A 11 -0.25 -29.29 0.72
CA LEU A 11 -0.13 -29.07 2.17
C LEU A 11 -0.24 -27.59 2.53
N ASN A 12 0.29 -26.67 1.72
CA ASN A 12 0.14 -25.23 1.90
C ASN A 12 -1.31 -24.77 1.67
N GLY A 13 -2.06 -25.42 0.78
CA GLY A 13 -3.48 -25.15 0.53
C GLY A 13 -4.41 -25.76 1.60
N VAL A 14 -4.13 -26.97 2.07
CA VAL A 14 -4.96 -27.72 3.03
C VAL A 14 -4.81 -27.18 4.46
N ALA A 15 -3.61 -26.73 4.86
CA ALA A 15 -3.40 -26.10 6.17
C ALA A 15 -4.22 -24.79 6.33
N LEU A 16 -4.60 -24.15 5.23
CA LEU A 16 -5.45 -22.96 5.22
C LEU A 16 -6.96 -23.27 5.23
N ALA A 17 -7.35 -24.50 4.88
CA ALA A 17 -8.76 -24.94 4.81
C ALA A 17 -9.27 -25.57 6.12
N ALA A 18 -8.38 -26.09 6.96
CA ALA A 18 -8.73 -26.59 8.30
C ALA A 18 -8.60 -25.46 9.31
N GLY A 19 -9.71 -25.03 9.92
CA GLY A 19 -9.77 -24.00 10.98
C GLY A 19 -8.96 -24.38 12.22
N ALA A 20 -7.66 -24.47 12.07
CA ALA A 20 -6.73 -24.71 13.16
C ALA A 20 -6.42 -23.38 13.86
N ALA A 21 -6.40 -23.41 15.18
CA ALA A 21 -5.82 -22.35 16.01
C ALA A 21 -4.52 -21.86 15.37
N VAL A 22 -4.37 -20.52 15.25
CA VAL A 22 -3.16 -19.88 14.70
C VAL A 22 -2.01 -20.25 15.62
N VAL A 23 -1.28 -21.31 15.31
CA VAL A 23 0.03 -21.57 15.88
C VAL A 23 0.93 -20.51 15.26
N PRO A 24 1.59 -19.64 16.05
CA PRO A 24 2.58 -18.71 15.50
C PRO A 24 3.59 -19.54 14.71
N ALA A 25 3.79 -19.20 13.43
CA ALA A 25 4.81 -19.86 12.63
C ALA A 25 6.17 -19.35 13.14
N ILE A 26 6.79 -20.07 14.04
CA ILE A 26 8.16 -19.80 14.52
C ILE A 26 9.08 -19.95 13.31
N ILE A 27 9.79 -18.87 12.96
CA ILE A 27 10.79 -18.92 11.89
C ILE A 27 11.98 -19.76 12.40
N PRO A 28 12.32 -20.86 11.73
CA PRO A 28 13.46 -21.68 12.13
C PRO A 28 14.76 -20.86 12.17
N PRO A 29 15.64 -21.10 13.15
CA PRO A 29 16.93 -20.40 13.27
C PRO A 29 17.77 -20.44 11.99
N GLU A 30 17.72 -21.54 11.25
CA GLU A 30 18.46 -21.71 9.98
C GLU A 30 17.97 -20.73 8.90
N MET A 31 16.66 -20.50 8.81
CA MET A 31 16.10 -19.53 7.85
C MET A 31 16.51 -18.11 8.20
N TRP A 32 16.49 -17.75 9.50
CA TRP A 32 16.96 -16.44 9.93
C TRP A 32 18.48 -16.28 9.68
N ALA A 33 19.28 -17.30 10.01
CA ALA A 33 20.72 -17.26 9.80
C ALA A 33 21.09 -17.15 8.31
N ALA A 34 20.35 -17.82 7.42
CA ALA A 34 20.53 -17.70 5.98
C ALA A 34 20.15 -16.28 5.50
N ALA A 35 18.97 -15.78 5.86
CA ALA A 35 18.52 -14.45 5.48
C ALA A 35 19.49 -13.35 5.96
N ALA A 36 20.01 -13.48 7.18
CA ALA A 36 20.97 -12.52 7.74
C ALA A 36 22.38 -12.60 7.09
N ALA A 37 22.76 -13.77 6.55
CA ALA A 37 24.05 -13.95 5.88
C ALA A 37 24.09 -13.33 4.47
N ASP A 38 22.93 -13.28 3.79
CA ASP A 38 22.82 -12.80 2.42
C ASP A 38 22.57 -11.28 2.32
N LEU A 39 22.50 -10.57 3.46
CA LEU A 39 22.29 -9.12 3.46
C LEU A 39 23.56 -8.39 2.98
N GLU A 40 23.46 -7.83 1.78
CA GLU A 40 24.48 -6.93 1.26
C GLU A 40 24.51 -5.63 2.08
N THR A 41 25.70 -5.11 2.35
CA THR A 41 25.82 -3.79 2.98
C THR A 41 25.67 -2.69 1.92
N GLN A 42 25.01 -1.59 2.27
CA GLN A 42 24.80 -0.46 1.37
C GLN A 42 26.09 0.21 0.86
N ASN A 43 27.23 -0.10 1.44
CA ASN A 43 28.54 0.43 1.06
C ASN A 43 29.25 -0.43 0.01
N VAL A 44 28.70 -1.58 -0.39
CA VAL A 44 29.28 -2.43 -1.43
C VAL A 44 29.13 -1.75 -2.79
N SER A 45 30.19 -1.79 -3.58
CA SER A 45 30.17 -1.24 -4.93
C SER A 45 29.06 -1.89 -5.78
N GLY A 46 28.24 -1.06 -6.42
CA GLY A 46 27.12 -1.54 -7.24
C GLY A 46 25.82 -1.80 -6.48
N TYR A 47 25.78 -1.59 -5.17
CA TYR A 47 24.56 -1.71 -4.40
C TYR A 47 23.48 -0.75 -4.93
N TYR A 48 22.40 -1.29 -5.48
CA TYR A 48 21.33 -0.51 -6.08
C TYR A 48 19.99 -1.28 -6.04
N PRO A 49 19.28 -1.28 -4.91
CA PRO A 49 18.04 -2.03 -4.70
C PRO A 49 16.92 -1.77 -5.71
N PRO A 50 16.71 -0.54 -6.25
CA PRO A 50 15.66 -0.30 -7.22
C PRO A 50 15.77 -1.14 -8.51
N GLY A 51 16.97 -1.58 -8.87
CA GLY A 51 17.21 -2.43 -10.05
C GLY A 51 17.09 -3.93 -9.79
N LYS A 52 16.68 -4.35 -8.58
CA LYS A 52 16.47 -5.77 -8.25
C LYS A 52 15.04 -6.19 -8.59
N SER A 53 14.87 -7.31 -9.27
CA SER A 53 13.58 -7.98 -9.52
C SER A 53 13.30 -9.08 -8.48
N GLY A 54 12.24 -9.86 -8.67
CA GLY A 54 11.83 -10.91 -7.74
C GLY A 54 10.99 -10.38 -6.57
N LEU A 55 11.19 -10.94 -5.36
CA LEU A 55 10.50 -10.47 -4.16
C LEU A 55 11.09 -9.16 -3.66
N ARG A 56 10.23 -8.15 -3.60
CA ARG A 56 10.53 -6.82 -3.08
C ARG A 56 9.51 -6.44 -1.99
N GLY A 57 9.58 -5.21 -1.48
CA GLY A 57 8.82 -4.87 -0.28
C GLY A 57 9.35 -5.67 0.91
N SER A 58 8.52 -6.47 1.57
CA SER A 58 8.99 -7.41 2.61
C SER A 58 9.73 -8.59 1.96
N HIS A 59 11.00 -8.38 1.68
CA HIS A 59 11.94 -9.35 1.09
C HIS A 59 12.64 -10.17 2.19
N PRO A 60 13.29 -11.30 1.86
CA PRO A 60 14.12 -12.03 2.82
C PRO A 60 15.17 -11.12 3.48
N GLY A 61 15.32 -11.24 4.78
CA GLY A 61 16.21 -10.40 5.60
C GLY A 61 15.53 -9.19 6.24
N SER A 62 14.38 -8.73 5.72
CA SER A 62 13.72 -7.52 6.23
C SER A 62 12.74 -7.77 7.39
N PHE A 63 12.30 -9.01 7.64
CA PHE A 63 11.23 -9.29 8.62
C PHE A 63 11.56 -10.38 9.64
N GLU A 64 12.54 -11.22 9.38
CA GLU A 64 12.81 -12.42 10.17
C GLU A 64 13.22 -12.09 11.61
N ALA A 65 14.07 -11.08 11.80
CA ALA A 65 14.49 -10.64 13.14
C ALA A 65 13.27 -10.17 13.98
N MET A 66 12.36 -9.40 13.36
CA MET A 66 11.17 -8.91 14.04
C MET A 66 10.17 -10.04 14.34
N HIS A 67 10.01 -11.03 13.44
CA HIS A 67 9.18 -12.19 13.71
C HIS A 67 9.74 -13.03 14.86
N ARG A 68 11.04 -13.25 14.92
CA ARG A 68 11.68 -13.92 16.06
C ARG A 68 11.49 -13.16 17.38
N LEU A 69 11.57 -11.81 17.33
CA LEU A 69 11.33 -10.98 18.50
C LEU A 69 9.89 -11.14 18.99
N ARG A 70 8.91 -11.06 18.08
CA ARG A 70 7.48 -11.30 18.37
C ARG A 70 7.24 -12.68 18.99
N ASP A 71 7.91 -13.71 18.45
CA ASP A 71 7.73 -15.11 18.87
C ASP A 71 8.52 -15.47 20.14
N GLY A 72 9.26 -14.48 20.72
CA GLY A 72 10.03 -14.65 21.96
C GLY A 72 11.38 -15.35 21.80
N ALA A 73 11.74 -15.79 20.59
CA ALA A 73 12.95 -16.56 20.32
C ALA A 73 14.17 -15.71 19.88
N PHE A 74 14.04 -14.39 19.83
CA PHE A 74 15.11 -13.53 19.31
C PHE A 74 16.32 -13.49 20.26
N TRP A 75 16.06 -13.40 21.58
CA TRP A 75 17.12 -13.19 22.57
C TRP A 75 17.87 -14.47 22.96
N ASP A 76 17.42 -15.65 22.53
CA ASP A 76 17.99 -16.95 22.91
C ASP A 76 19.38 -17.19 22.33
N ASP A 77 19.66 -16.69 21.12
CA ASP A 77 20.87 -17.00 20.35
C ASP A 77 21.51 -15.77 19.67
N VAL A 78 21.08 -14.56 20.06
CA VAL A 78 21.65 -13.32 19.55
C VAL A 78 22.99 -13.02 20.23
N PRO A 79 24.07 -12.64 19.50
CA PRO A 79 25.34 -12.25 20.09
C PRO A 79 25.19 -11.06 21.05
N LYS A 80 26.12 -10.94 21.99
CA LYS A 80 26.22 -9.77 22.87
C LYS A 80 26.26 -8.49 22.03
N ALA A 81 25.49 -7.49 22.46
CA ALA A 81 25.43 -6.19 21.79
C ALA A 81 26.82 -5.49 21.79
N VAL A 82 27.16 -4.93 20.64
CA VAL A 82 28.34 -4.08 20.48
C VAL A 82 27.90 -2.62 20.61
N ASP A 83 28.38 -1.91 21.62
CA ASP A 83 28.20 -0.46 21.71
C ASP A 83 29.05 0.20 20.60
N THR A 84 28.39 0.92 19.71
CA THR A 84 29.04 1.62 18.60
C THR A 84 29.78 2.88 19.06
N GLY A 85 29.52 3.37 20.26
CA GLY A 85 29.98 4.67 20.75
C GLY A 85 29.30 5.88 20.08
N GLU A 86 28.39 5.63 19.14
CA GLU A 86 27.68 6.70 18.43
C GLU A 86 26.56 7.30 19.28
N SER A 87 26.45 8.64 19.24
CA SER A 87 25.39 9.40 19.92
C SER A 87 24.78 10.41 18.96
N TYR A 88 23.45 10.58 19.03
CA TYR A 88 22.65 11.41 18.15
C TYR A 88 21.69 12.30 18.94
N ASP A 89 21.25 13.42 18.35
CA ASP A 89 20.15 14.23 18.92
C ASP A 89 18.81 13.52 18.71
N LEU A 90 18.71 12.77 17.59
CA LEU A 90 17.52 11.98 17.26
C LEU A 90 17.91 10.68 16.55
N VAL A 91 17.31 9.56 17.00
CA VAL A 91 17.23 8.32 16.22
C VAL A 91 15.79 8.14 15.75
N ILE A 92 15.62 7.76 14.48
CA ILE A 92 14.33 7.47 13.87
C ILE A 92 14.31 6.00 13.46
N VAL A 93 13.26 5.30 13.85
CA VAL A 93 13.02 3.91 13.50
C VAL A 93 12.04 3.86 12.35
N GLY A 94 12.53 3.53 11.15
CA GLY A 94 11.81 3.51 9.88
C GLY A 94 12.21 4.64 8.93
N GLY A 95 12.69 4.27 7.75
CA GLY A 95 13.13 5.17 6.66
C GLY A 95 12.07 5.40 5.58
N GLY A 96 10.77 5.21 5.91
CA GLY A 96 9.65 5.58 5.06
C GLY A 96 9.45 7.10 4.98
N ILE A 97 8.46 7.56 4.20
CA ILE A 97 8.15 9.01 4.05
C ILE A 97 7.98 9.67 5.42
N SER A 98 7.30 9.03 6.37
CA SER A 98 7.11 9.58 7.72
C SER A 98 8.44 9.79 8.47
N GLY A 99 9.34 8.80 8.43
CA GLY A 99 10.64 8.93 9.08
C GLY A 99 11.55 9.95 8.41
N LEU A 100 11.56 10.01 7.09
CA LEU A 100 12.29 11.01 6.31
C LEU A 100 11.77 12.43 6.55
N ALA A 101 10.44 12.62 6.59
CA ALA A 101 9.80 13.89 6.92
C ALA A 101 10.10 14.30 8.37
N ALA A 102 10.09 13.35 9.32
CA ALA A 102 10.45 13.60 10.71
C ALA A 102 11.90 14.11 10.84
N ALA A 103 12.84 13.49 10.12
CA ALA A 103 14.23 13.95 10.08
C ALA A 103 14.34 15.38 9.53
N HIS A 104 13.60 15.68 8.44
CA HIS A 104 13.55 17.00 7.85
C HIS A 104 13.00 18.05 8.83
N TYR A 105 11.85 17.81 9.45
CA TYR A 105 11.26 18.73 10.41
C TYR A 105 12.10 18.91 11.67
N PHE A 106 12.73 17.83 12.16
CA PHE A 106 13.61 17.91 13.33
C PHE A 106 14.83 18.78 13.04
N ARG A 107 15.51 18.57 11.91
CA ARG A 107 16.67 19.40 11.51
C ARG A 107 16.28 20.85 11.26
N LYS A 108 15.13 21.10 10.64
CA LYS A 108 14.60 22.47 10.46
C LYS A 108 14.38 23.17 11.80
N ALA A 109 14.04 22.44 12.85
CA ALA A 109 13.79 22.97 14.18
C ALA A 109 15.05 23.07 15.07
N ALA A 110 15.93 22.06 15.01
CA ALA A 110 17.12 21.95 15.87
C ALA A 110 18.39 22.56 15.23
N GLY A 111 18.34 22.88 13.92
CA GLY A 111 19.44 23.46 13.15
C GLY A 111 20.34 22.45 12.46
N ASP A 112 21.20 22.96 11.56
CA ASP A 112 21.99 22.13 10.63
C ASP A 112 23.03 21.25 11.30
N LYS A 113 23.41 21.53 12.54
CA LYS A 113 24.36 20.72 13.32
C LYS A 113 23.70 19.51 14.00
N ALA A 114 22.36 19.45 14.04
CA ALA A 114 21.64 18.35 14.68
C ALA A 114 21.97 17.02 13.98
N ARG A 115 22.38 16.04 14.78
CA ARG A 115 22.76 14.71 14.32
C ARG A 115 21.56 13.77 14.36
N VAL A 116 21.19 13.23 13.20
CA VAL A 116 20.04 12.34 13.05
C VAL A 116 20.49 11.01 12.44
N LEU A 117 20.10 9.89 13.03
CA LEU A 117 20.24 8.56 12.46
C LEU A 117 18.85 7.98 12.16
N ILE A 118 18.64 7.54 10.92
CA ILE A 118 17.48 6.76 10.50
C ILE A 118 17.91 5.30 10.36
N LEU A 119 17.19 4.38 11.02
CA LEU A 119 17.40 2.94 10.94
C LEU A 119 16.22 2.32 10.18
N ASP A 120 16.50 1.60 9.10
CA ASP A 120 15.48 0.88 8.34
C ASP A 120 15.83 -0.60 8.16
N ASN A 121 14.85 -1.47 8.32
CA ASN A 121 15.02 -2.93 8.19
C ASN A 121 15.04 -3.40 6.74
N HIS A 122 14.63 -2.56 5.77
CA HIS A 122 14.72 -2.88 4.35
C HIS A 122 16.09 -2.54 3.76
N ASP A 123 16.33 -3.06 2.56
CA ASP A 123 17.53 -2.79 1.77
C ASP A 123 17.47 -1.44 1.02
N ASP A 124 16.35 -0.70 1.16
CA ASP A 124 16.09 0.57 0.49
C ASP A 124 15.29 1.49 1.40
N PHE A 125 15.46 2.80 1.23
CA PHE A 125 14.66 3.82 1.89
C PHE A 125 13.30 4.02 1.19
N GLY A 126 12.41 4.80 1.79
CA GLY A 126 11.09 5.14 1.26
C GLY A 126 9.95 4.28 1.81
N GLY A 127 10.22 3.15 2.45
CA GLY A 127 9.19 2.26 3.00
C GLY A 127 8.25 1.76 1.89
N HIS A 128 6.94 2.07 2.00
CA HIS A 128 5.94 1.74 0.98
C HIS A 128 6.07 2.58 -0.30
N ALA A 129 6.79 3.68 -0.29
CA ALA A 129 7.16 4.46 -1.47
C ALA A 129 8.36 3.80 -2.17
N LYS A 130 8.12 2.64 -2.78
CA LYS A 130 9.12 1.75 -3.38
C LYS A 130 9.24 2.00 -4.87
N ARG A 131 10.49 2.21 -5.35
CA ARG A 131 10.82 2.30 -6.78
C ARG A 131 11.21 0.93 -7.33
N ASN A 132 10.71 0.57 -8.49
CA ASN A 132 11.22 -0.50 -9.32
C ASN A 132 11.80 0.08 -10.62
N GLU A 133 13.00 -0.34 -10.98
CA GLU A 133 13.73 0.15 -12.13
C GLU A 133 14.16 -0.99 -13.04
N PHE A 134 13.66 -0.98 -14.27
CA PHE A 134 13.95 -1.98 -15.29
C PHE A 134 14.83 -1.37 -16.38
N ARG A 135 15.66 -2.19 -17.00
CA ARG A 135 16.53 -1.78 -18.10
C ARG A 135 16.38 -2.69 -19.29
N THR A 136 15.91 -2.15 -20.40
CA THR A 136 15.73 -2.89 -21.64
C THR A 136 15.89 -1.99 -22.86
N GLY A 137 16.50 -2.49 -23.94
CA GLY A 137 16.69 -1.74 -25.16
C GLY A 137 17.41 -0.39 -25.00
N GLY A 138 18.31 -0.26 -24.01
CA GLY A 138 19.00 0.99 -23.70
C GLY A 138 18.15 2.03 -22.96
N ARG A 139 16.92 1.71 -22.59
CA ARG A 139 15.99 2.58 -21.83
C ARG A 139 15.88 2.14 -20.38
N THR A 140 15.67 3.10 -19.51
CA THR A 140 15.17 2.88 -18.15
C THR A 140 13.66 2.96 -18.17
N ILE A 141 12.99 1.94 -17.63
CA ILE A 141 11.54 1.90 -17.45
C ILE A 141 11.29 1.83 -15.96
N LEU A 142 10.42 2.67 -15.45
CA LEU A 142 10.11 2.81 -14.03
C LEU A 142 8.76 2.20 -13.72
N GLY A 143 8.62 1.72 -12.49
CA GLY A 143 7.36 1.30 -11.93
C GLY A 143 7.33 1.60 -10.43
N PHE A 144 6.16 1.76 -9.89
CA PHE A 144 5.93 1.94 -8.46
C PHE A 144 5.62 0.61 -7.77
N GLY A 145 6.15 0.44 -6.57
CA GLY A 145 5.98 -0.82 -5.82
C GLY A 145 5.11 -0.69 -4.57
N GLY A 146 4.34 0.38 -4.45
CA GLY A 146 3.47 0.64 -3.29
C GLY A 146 2.70 1.93 -3.47
N THR A 147 2.81 2.89 -2.54
CA THR A 147 2.12 4.18 -2.66
C THR A 147 2.55 4.91 -3.93
N TYR A 148 1.58 5.34 -4.73
CA TYR A 148 1.89 5.79 -6.10
C TYR A 148 1.37 7.18 -6.45
N SER A 149 0.21 7.61 -5.94
CA SER A 149 -0.39 8.89 -6.35
C SER A 149 -0.24 9.99 -5.31
N ILE A 150 -0.24 11.23 -5.80
CA ILE A 150 -0.57 12.43 -5.05
C ILE A 150 -2.02 12.74 -5.43
N GLU A 151 -2.95 12.43 -4.54
CA GLU A 151 -4.38 12.55 -4.78
C GLU A 151 -4.89 13.84 -4.18
N SER A 152 -5.74 14.53 -4.91
CA SER A 152 -6.53 15.66 -4.44
C SER A 152 -5.87 16.47 -3.31
N PRO A 153 -4.72 17.14 -3.55
CA PRO A 153 -3.98 17.81 -2.47
C PRO A 153 -4.75 18.97 -1.83
N SER A 154 -5.90 19.33 -2.36
CA SER A 154 -6.78 20.32 -1.77
C SER A 154 -7.19 19.99 -0.33
N PRO A 155 -7.55 18.74 0.03
CA PRO A 155 -7.84 18.37 1.41
C PRO A 155 -6.60 18.14 2.29
N TYR A 156 -5.38 18.19 1.73
CA TYR A 156 -4.16 18.07 2.54
C TYR A 156 -4.08 19.17 3.58
N SER A 157 -3.49 18.88 4.74
CA SER A 157 -3.20 19.88 5.76
C SER A 157 -2.23 20.95 5.23
N ALA A 158 -2.20 22.10 5.89
CA ALA A 158 -1.21 23.14 5.59
C ALA A 158 0.24 22.63 5.73
N VAL A 159 0.47 21.65 6.61
CA VAL A 159 1.80 21.05 6.85
C VAL A 159 2.23 20.18 5.68
N SER A 160 1.39 19.25 5.25
CA SER A 160 1.73 18.35 4.14
C SER A 160 1.80 19.10 2.81
N LYS A 161 0.90 20.07 2.55
CA LYS A 161 1.01 20.95 1.37
C LYS A 161 2.33 21.70 1.35
N ALA A 162 2.68 22.36 2.46
CA ALA A 162 3.93 23.12 2.54
C ALA A 162 5.17 22.25 2.31
N LEU A 163 5.17 20.99 2.77
CA LEU A 163 6.30 20.08 2.47
C LEU A 163 6.36 19.73 0.98
N VAL A 164 5.24 19.39 0.36
CA VAL A 164 5.18 19.07 -1.07
C VAL A 164 5.70 20.25 -1.91
N GLU A 165 5.27 21.47 -1.60
CA GLU A 165 5.75 22.70 -2.23
C GLU A 165 7.25 22.94 -1.94
N GLU A 166 7.71 22.75 -0.71
CA GLU A 166 9.12 22.89 -0.31
C GLU A 166 10.03 21.89 -1.04
N LEU A 167 9.51 20.74 -1.42
CA LEU A 167 10.20 19.75 -2.26
C LEU A 167 10.21 20.13 -3.75
N GLY A 168 9.56 21.23 -4.12
CA GLY A 168 9.49 21.74 -5.49
C GLY A 168 8.46 21.04 -6.36
N ILE A 169 7.49 20.34 -5.76
CA ILE A 169 6.41 19.66 -6.47
C ILE A 169 5.26 20.65 -6.67
N ASP A 170 5.10 21.13 -7.89
CA ASP A 170 3.99 21.99 -8.31
C ASP A 170 2.86 21.12 -8.87
N VAL A 171 2.06 20.58 -7.93
CA VAL A 171 0.98 19.64 -8.22
C VAL A 171 0.05 20.13 -9.33
N PRO A 172 -0.52 21.34 -9.29
CA PRO A 172 -1.45 21.82 -10.32
C PRO A 172 -0.84 21.84 -11.73
N SER A 173 0.46 22.08 -11.85
CA SER A 173 1.11 22.15 -13.16
C SER A 173 1.47 20.78 -13.75
N TYR A 174 1.41 19.71 -12.96
CA TYR A 174 1.92 18.39 -13.37
C TYR A 174 0.99 17.63 -14.32
N HIS A 175 -0.25 18.07 -14.51
CA HIS A 175 -1.13 17.53 -15.55
C HIS A 175 -0.50 17.55 -16.96
N LYS A 176 0.38 18.50 -17.23
CA LYS A 176 1.09 18.61 -18.52
C LYS A 176 2.02 17.44 -18.81
N TYR A 177 2.41 16.67 -17.80
CA TYR A 177 3.31 15.53 -17.94
C TYR A 177 2.55 14.21 -18.22
N VAL A 178 1.22 14.21 -18.08
CA VAL A 178 0.37 13.03 -18.33
C VAL A 178 -0.21 13.11 -19.73
N ASN A 179 0.06 12.11 -20.57
CA ASN A 179 -0.59 11.97 -21.86
C ASN A 179 -1.94 11.25 -21.72
N LYS A 180 -2.98 11.98 -21.35
CA LYS A 180 -4.34 11.42 -21.14
C LYS A 180 -4.94 10.78 -22.39
N ASP A 181 -4.48 11.15 -23.58
CA ASP A 181 -5.03 10.69 -24.85
C ASP A 181 -4.32 9.46 -25.43
N LEU A 182 -3.20 9.02 -24.87
CA LEU A 182 -2.42 7.93 -25.45
C LEU A 182 -3.28 6.68 -25.71
N TYR A 183 -3.92 6.17 -24.69
CA TYR A 183 -4.72 4.94 -24.80
C TYR A 183 -6.05 5.19 -25.53
N ARG A 184 -6.69 6.32 -25.27
CA ARG A 184 -7.94 6.71 -25.93
C ARG A 184 -7.78 6.86 -27.45
N SER A 185 -6.69 7.50 -27.91
CA SER A 185 -6.40 7.68 -29.34
C SER A 185 -6.17 6.36 -30.09
N LEU A 186 -5.81 5.30 -29.36
CA LEU A 186 -5.66 3.94 -29.89
C LEU A 186 -6.92 3.10 -29.74
N GLY A 187 -8.04 3.69 -29.28
CA GLY A 187 -9.32 2.99 -29.09
C GLY A 187 -9.34 2.02 -27.90
N LEU A 188 -8.40 2.14 -26.95
CA LEU A 188 -8.37 1.29 -25.79
C LEU A 188 -9.40 1.75 -24.75
N LYS A 189 -10.11 0.79 -24.15
CA LYS A 189 -11.15 1.02 -23.15
C LYS A 189 -10.92 0.11 -21.93
N PRO A 190 -11.35 0.49 -20.74
CA PRO A 190 -11.41 -0.43 -19.61
C PRO A 190 -12.30 -1.63 -19.91
N ARG A 191 -11.90 -2.78 -19.40
CA ARG A 191 -12.66 -4.03 -19.58
C ARG A 191 -12.80 -4.79 -18.28
N ILE A 192 -13.82 -5.65 -18.22
CA ILE A 192 -13.99 -6.66 -17.19
C ILE A 192 -13.62 -8.01 -17.77
N PHE A 193 -12.77 -8.76 -17.07
CA PHE A 193 -12.50 -10.15 -17.39
C PHE A 193 -13.34 -11.06 -16.49
N PHE A 194 -14.31 -11.72 -17.10
CA PHE A 194 -15.11 -12.77 -16.48
C PHE A 194 -14.35 -14.08 -16.61
N ASP A 195 -14.00 -14.67 -15.48
CA ASP A 195 -13.28 -15.93 -15.43
C ASP A 195 -14.22 -17.14 -15.38
N LYS A 196 -13.74 -18.26 -15.91
CA LYS A 196 -14.52 -19.49 -16.02
C LYS A 196 -14.97 -20.05 -14.67
N GLU A 197 -14.14 -19.94 -13.65
CA GLU A 197 -14.39 -20.50 -12.31
C GLU A 197 -15.53 -19.76 -11.59
N THR A 198 -15.61 -18.46 -11.80
CA THR A 198 -16.60 -17.58 -11.15
C THR A 198 -17.87 -17.38 -11.96
N PHE A 199 -17.72 -17.24 -13.31
CA PHE A 199 -18.79 -16.84 -14.23
C PHE A 199 -19.08 -17.85 -15.35
N GLY A 200 -18.45 -19.02 -15.32
CA GLY A 200 -18.69 -20.11 -16.27
C GLY A 200 -17.94 -20.03 -17.60
N THR A 201 -17.30 -18.91 -17.91
CA THR A 201 -16.55 -18.71 -19.15
C THR A 201 -15.44 -17.66 -18.99
N ASP A 202 -14.35 -17.81 -19.76
CA ASP A 202 -13.35 -16.76 -19.90
C ASP A 202 -13.79 -15.78 -20.98
N LYS A 203 -14.12 -14.54 -20.58
CA LYS A 203 -14.58 -13.51 -21.52
C LYS A 203 -14.15 -12.11 -21.09
N LEU A 204 -13.58 -11.36 -22.01
CA LEU A 204 -13.20 -9.95 -21.84
C LEU A 204 -14.29 -9.06 -22.45
N VAL A 205 -14.95 -8.23 -21.64
CA VAL A 205 -16.07 -7.37 -22.03
C VAL A 205 -15.75 -5.93 -21.71
N VAL A 206 -16.15 -4.98 -22.57
CA VAL A 206 -15.98 -3.54 -22.26
C VAL A 206 -16.69 -3.21 -20.95
N ASN A 207 -16.02 -2.50 -20.05
CA ASN A 207 -16.63 -2.14 -18.78
C ASN A 207 -17.75 -1.11 -19.01
N GLY A 208 -18.98 -1.52 -18.72
CA GLY A 208 -20.16 -0.67 -18.78
C GLY A 208 -20.70 -0.31 -17.40
N VAL A 209 -20.03 -0.73 -16.35
CA VAL A 209 -20.41 -0.46 -14.97
C VAL A 209 -19.46 0.59 -14.40
N HIS A 210 -19.98 1.79 -14.13
CA HIS A 210 -19.21 2.80 -13.41
C HIS A 210 -18.99 2.32 -11.99
N THR A 211 -17.74 2.30 -11.56
CA THR A 211 -17.35 1.63 -10.31
C THR A 211 -16.78 2.59 -9.30
N GLY A 212 -17.10 3.87 -9.40
CA GLY A 212 -16.57 4.89 -8.49
C GLY A 212 -15.06 4.70 -8.23
N GLY A 213 -14.21 5.67 -8.40
CA GLY A 213 -12.80 5.58 -8.05
C GLY A 213 -11.82 5.40 -9.22
N ASP A 214 -12.21 5.66 -10.47
CA ASP A 214 -11.21 5.97 -11.50
C ASP A 214 -10.80 7.45 -11.38
N GLU A 215 -9.91 7.70 -10.45
CA GLU A 215 -9.36 9.03 -10.21
C GLU A 215 -8.51 9.56 -11.36
N SER A 216 -8.12 8.70 -12.31
CA SER A 216 -7.31 9.10 -13.47
C SER A 216 -8.07 9.97 -14.48
N GLY A 217 -9.41 9.96 -14.43
CA GLY A 217 -10.29 10.63 -15.40
C GLY A 217 -10.10 10.11 -16.84
N ILE A 218 -9.42 8.98 -17.01
CA ILE A 218 -9.15 8.37 -18.33
C ILE A 218 -10.38 7.58 -18.80
N ASN A 219 -11.27 7.19 -17.89
CA ASN A 219 -12.34 6.22 -18.12
C ASN A 219 -13.77 6.78 -17.97
N ASP A 220 -13.97 8.08 -17.95
CA ASP A 220 -15.24 8.76 -17.59
C ASP A 220 -16.39 8.68 -18.64
N GLU A 221 -16.30 7.85 -19.67
CA GLU A 221 -17.33 7.79 -20.72
C GLU A 221 -18.11 6.46 -20.78
N ALA A 222 -18.59 5.94 -19.67
CA ALA A 222 -19.61 4.90 -19.70
C ALA A 222 -21.00 5.51 -19.90
N GLY A 223 -21.30 5.97 -21.11
CA GLY A 223 -22.64 6.41 -21.48
C GLY A 223 -23.63 5.24 -21.54
N GLU A 224 -24.94 5.55 -21.55
CA GLU A 224 -26.02 4.56 -21.62
C GLU A 224 -25.86 3.50 -22.72
N SER A 225 -25.25 3.86 -23.85
CA SER A 225 -24.95 2.93 -24.94
C SER A 225 -23.90 1.87 -24.55
N VAL A 226 -22.85 2.25 -23.82
CA VAL A 226 -21.80 1.33 -23.36
C VAL A 226 -22.35 0.35 -22.34
N PHE A 227 -23.20 0.82 -21.42
CA PHE A 227 -23.88 -0.06 -20.45
C PHE A 227 -24.82 -1.06 -21.14
N ARG A 228 -25.58 -0.64 -22.14
CA ARG A 228 -26.45 -1.53 -22.91
C ARG A 228 -25.66 -2.63 -23.65
N ASP A 229 -24.53 -2.26 -24.24
CA ASP A 229 -23.67 -3.22 -24.93
C ASP A 229 -22.99 -4.18 -23.93
N PHE A 230 -22.58 -3.66 -22.76
CA PHE A 230 -22.09 -4.49 -21.67
C PHE A 230 -23.13 -5.54 -21.24
N LEU A 231 -24.40 -5.16 -21.02
CA LEU A 231 -25.45 -6.11 -20.64
C LEU A 231 -25.69 -7.20 -21.70
N LYS A 232 -25.56 -6.89 -22.99
CA LYS A 232 -25.66 -7.89 -24.05
C LYS A 232 -24.52 -8.90 -23.97
N GLU A 233 -23.30 -8.41 -23.77
CA GLU A 233 -22.09 -9.21 -23.87
C GLU A 233 -21.68 -9.92 -22.58
N ALA A 234 -22.00 -9.35 -21.40
CA ALA A 234 -21.64 -9.94 -20.12
C ALA A 234 -22.22 -11.36 -19.96
N PRO A 235 -21.39 -12.34 -19.54
CA PRO A 235 -21.83 -13.72 -19.33
C PRO A 235 -22.54 -13.86 -17.97
N LEU A 236 -23.57 -13.06 -17.79
CA LEU A 236 -24.45 -13.06 -16.63
C LEU A 236 -25.81 -13.68 -17.00
N SER A 237 -26.47 -14.31 -16.03
CA SER A 237 -27.82 -14.82 -16.23
C SER A 237 -28.81 -13.67 -16.55
N ALA A 238 -29.94 -14.00 -17.15
CA ALA A 238 -30.98 -13.01 -17.47
C ALA A 238 -31.40 -12.24 -16.19
N GLN A 239 -31.60 -12.94 -15.09
CA GLN A 239 -31.94 -12.35 -13.78
C GLN A 239 -30.86 -11.39 -13.30
N ALA A 240 -29.56 -11.77 -13.39
CA ALA A 240 -28.47 -10.90 -12.98
C ALA A 240 -28.38 -9.63 -13.83
N LYS A 241 -28.66 -9.71 -15.12
CA LYS A 241 -28.73 -8.54 -16.01
C LYS A 241 -29.87 -7.58 -15.64
N GLU A 242 -31.04 -8.12 -15.35
CA GLU A 242 -32.20 -7.34 -14.86
C GLU A 242 -31.89 -6.70 -13.50
N ASP A 243 -31.30 -7.45 -12.58
CA ASP A 243 -30.89 -6.95 -11.27
C ASP A 243 -29.86 -5.82 -11.39
N LEU A 244 -28.85 -5.97 -12.27
CA LEU A 244 -27.85 -4.93 -12.50
C LEU A 244 -28.46 -3.67 -13.10
N GLN A 245 -29.35 -3.82 -14.09
CA GLN A 245 -30.06 -2.68 -14.67
C GLN A 245 -30.88 -1.97 -13.60
N ARG A 246 -31.67 -2.71 -12.81
CA ARG A 246 -32.47 -2.19 -11.71
C ARG A 246 -31.61 -1.50 -10.67
N LEU A 247 -30.50 -2.11 -10.26
CA LEU A 247 -29.57 -1.55 -9.28
C LEU A 247 -28.99 -0.19 -9.69
N LEU A 248 -28.75 0.01 -10.99
CA LEU A 248 -28.17 1.25 -11.53
C LEU A 248 -29.21 2.33 -11.86
N THR A 249 -30.47 1.96 -12.08
CA THR A 249 -31.51 2.90 -12.58
C THR A 249 -32.68 3.13 -11.61
N GLU A 250 -32.89 2.24 -10.62
CA GLU A 250 -34.03 2.34 -9.72
C GLU A 250 -33.79 3.38 -8.62
N GLU A 251 -34.73 4.31 -8.47
CA GLU A 251 -34.74 5.31 -7.39
C GLU A 251 -35.69 4.91 -6.24
N LYS A 252 -35.56 3.68 -5.74
CA LYS A 252 -36.41 3.18 -4.67
C LYS A 252 -35.83 3.54 -3.29
N ASP A 253 -36.67 4.10 -2.43
CA ASP A 253 -36.36 4.23 -1.00
C ASP A 253 -36.65 2.92 -0.29
N TYR A 254 -35.58 2.22 0.08
CA TYR A 254 -35.65 0.94 0.81
C TYR A 254 -35.94 1.11 2.31
N PHE A 255 -35.92 2.35 2.82
CA PHE A 255 -36.14 2.67 4.24
C PHE A 255 -37.15 3.82 4.40
N PRO A 256 -38.38 3.69 3.85
CA PRO A 256 -39.36 4.77 3.87
C PRO A 256 -39.67 5.17 5.32
N GLY A 257 -39.81 6.48 5.54
CA GLY A 257 -40.15 7.05 6.85
C GLY A 257 -38.96 7.28 7.78
N LEU A 258 -37.76 6.83 7.43
CA LEU A 258 -36.54 7.15 8.18
C LEU A 258 -35.90 8.44 7.69
N SER A 259 -35.35 9.22 8.61
CA SER A 259 -34.48 10.36 8.30
C SER A 259 -33.16 9.91 7.65
N SER A 260 -32.44 10.82 7.01
CA SER A 260 -31.12 10.54 6.42
C SER A 260 -30.15 9.95 7.44
N ASP A 261 -30.08 10.51 8.65
CA ASP A 261 -29.20 10.02 9.70
C ASP A 261 -29.57 8.62 10.19
N GLU A 262 -30.86 8.29 10.32
CA GLU A 262 -31.32 6.95 10.68
C GLU A 262 -30.98 5.93 9.59
N LYS A 263 -31.12 6.32 8.30
CA LYS A 263 -30.71 5.49 7.16
C LYS A 263 -29.21 5.22 7.19
N LYS A 264 -28.38 6.26 7.37
CA LYS A 264 -26.90 6.12 7.50
C LYS A 264 -26.52 5.23 8.68
N ALA A 265 -27.15 5.44 9.85
CA ALA A 265 -26.91 4.60 11.04
C ALA A 265 -27.26 3.12 10.78
N ARG A 266 -28.25 2.84 9.95
CA ARG A 266 -28.58 1.48 9.53
C ARG A 266 -27.55 0.92 8.54
N LEU A 267 -27.15 1.71 7.56
CA LEU A 267 -26.13 1.34 6.57
C LEU A 267 -24.75 1.10 7.20
N ALA A 268 -24.42 1.80 8.29
CA ALA A 268 -23.19 1.60 9.06
C ALA A 268 -23.06 0.21 9.68
N ARG A 269 -24.16 -0.52 9.85
CA ARG A 269 -24.22 -1.81 10.57
C ARG A 269 -24.42 -3.01 9.66
N VAL A 270 -24.49 -2.80 8.37
CA VAL A 270 -24.67 -3.86 7.37
C VAL A 270 -23.57 -3.76 6.32
N SER A 271 -23.00 -4.88 5.90
CA SER A 271 -22.04 -4.87 4.79
C SER A 271 -22.76 -4.56 3.48
N TYR A 272 -22.04 -3.99 2.52
CA TYR A 272 -22.62 -3.69 1.22
C TYR A 272 -23.12 -4.96 0.52
N ALA A 273 -22.41 -6.08 0.62
CA ALA A 273 -22.92 -7.36 0.09
C ALA A 273 -24.27 -7.74 0.68
N LYS A 274 -24.45 -7.64 2.01
CA LYS A 274 -25.75 -7.90 2.66
C LYS A 274 -26.81 -6.88 2.31
N TYR A 275 -26.45 -5.61 2.18
CA TYR A 275 -27.38 -4.60 1.70
C TYR A 275 -27.92 -4.94 0.30
N LEU A 276 -27.03 -5.36 -0.60
CA LEU A 276 -27.40 -5.76 -1.95
C LEU A 276 -28.31 -6.99 -1.96
N THR A 277 -28.00 -8.02 -1.18
CA THR A 277 -28.80 -9.26 -1.16
C THR A 277 -30.09 -9.12 -0.35
N ASP A 278 -30.01 -8.61 0.88
CA ASP A 278 -31.11 -8.70 1.85
C ASP A 278 -32.08 -7.49 1.76
N THR A 279 -31.59 -6.35 1.27
CA THR A 279 -32.38 -5.10 1.16
C THR A 279 -32.76 -4.80 -0.28
N VAL A 280 -31.80 -4.78 -1.20
CA VAL A 280 -32.07 -4.50 -2.62
C VAL A 280 -32.59 -5.75 -3.34
N GLY A 281 -32.17 -6.93 -2.94
CA GLY A 281 -32.64 -8.21 -3.49
C GLY A 281 -32.02 -8.56 -4.84
N VAL A 282 -30.70 -8.34 -5.00
CA VAL A 282 -29.97 -8.75 -6.22
C VAL A 282 -29.43 -10.17 -6.12
N SER A 283 -29.20 -10.79 -7.26
CA SER A 283 -28.63 -12.13 -7.38
C SER A 283 -27.19 -12.20 -6.89
N GLY A 284 -26.74 -13.40 -6.49
CA GLY A 284 -25.34 -13.62 -6.06
C GLY A 284 -24.31 -13.38 -7.15
N GLU A 285 -24.69 -13.40 -8.43
CA GLU A 285 -23.79 -13.04 -9.54
C GLU A 285 -23.39 -11.57 -9.49
N ILE A 286 -24.31 -10.68 -9.10
CA ILE A 286 -24.04 -9.25 -8.93
C ILE A 286 -23.11 -9.03 -7.74
N VAL A 287 -23.31 -9.75 -6.64
CA VAL A 287 -22.38 -9.70 -5.49
C VAL A 287 -20.97 -10.12 -5.91
N LYS A 288 -20.82 -11.19 -6.70
CA LYS A 288 -19.51 -11.63 -7.21
C LYS A 288 -18.86 -10.58 -8.12
N LEU A 289 -19.65 -9.91 -8.97
CA LEU A 289 -19.17 -8.86 -9.86
C LEU A 289 -18.58 -7.68 -9.07
N PHE A 290 -19.24 -7.27 -7.98
CA PHE A 290 -18.83 -6.13 -7.16
C PHE A 290 -17.84 -6.50 -6.05
N GLN A 291 -17.60 -7.80 -5.78
CA GLN A 291 -16.86 -8.28 -4.60
C GLN A 291 -15.53 -7.58 -4.39
N ALA A 292 -14.76 -7.36 -5.44
CA ALA A 292 -13.39 -6.88 -5.36
C ALA A 292 -13.24 -5.36 -5.63
N PHE A 293 -14.32 -4.61 -5.85
CA PHE A 293 -14.21 -3.17 -6.10
C PHE A 293 -13.50 -2.39 -4.99
N PRO A 294 -13.80 -2.61 -3.70
CA PRO A 294 -13.14 -1.86 -2.65
C PRO A 294 -11.73 -2.37 -2.30
N HIS A 295 -11.20 -3.38 -2.98
CA HIS A 295 -9.86 -3.90 -2.72
C HIS A 295 -8.75 -2.84 -2.79
N PRO A 296 -8.74 -1.91 -3.77
CA PRO A 296 -7.70 -0.88 -3.83
C PRO A 296 -7.67 0.07 -2.64
N LEU A 297 -8.80 0.30 -1.99
CA LEU A 297 -8.96 1.21 -0.85
C LEU A 297 -8.85 0.46 0.49
N PHE A 298 -9.71 -0.52 0.72
CA PHE A 298 -9.85 -1.15 2.04
C PHE A 298 -9.16 -2.52 2.18
N GLY A 299 -8.68 -3.09 1.07
CA GLY A 299 -8.04 -4.41 1.05
C GLY A 299 -8.95 -5.56 1.45
N VAL A 300 -10.26 -5.35 1.46
CA VAL A 300 -11.32 -6.34 1.65
C VAL A 300 -12.42 -6.12 0.62
N GLY A 301 -13.26 -7.13 0.41
CA GLY A 301 -14.38 -7.05 -0.51
C GLY A 301 -15.63 -6.43 0.12
N ILE A 302 -16.68 -6.31 -0.70
CA ILE A 302 -17.96 -5.73 -0.28
C ILE A 302 -18.65 -6.50 0.85
N ASP A 303 -18.21 -7.73 1.14
CA ASP A 303 -18.66 -8.55 2.26
C ASP A 303 -18.23 -7.98 3.63
N ALA A 304 -17.17 -7.17 3.65
CA ALA A 304 -16.60 -6.59 4.86
C ALA A 304 -16.49 -5.05 4.83
N VAL A 305 -17.07 -4.39 3.82
CA VAL A 305 -17.19 -2.93 3.71
C VAL A 305 -18.60 -2.52 4.15
N PRO A 306 -18.76 -1.53 5.05
CA PRO A 306 -20.06 -1.00 5.44
C PRO A 306 -20.83 -0.43 4.24
N ALA A 307 -22.13 -0.62 4.21
CA ALA A 307 -22.96 -0.05 3.13
C ALA A 307 -22.94 1.49 3.11
N GLN A 308 -22.72 2.16 4.26
CA GLN A 308 -22.54 3.62 4.26
C GLN A 308 -21.24 4.05 3.57
N ASP A 309 -20.16 3.28 3.72
CA ASP A 309 -18.89 3.58 3.04
C ASP A 309 -19.02 3.31 1.54
N ALA A 310 -19.71 2.24 1.15
CA ALA A 310 -20.06 1.99 -0.25
C ALA A 310 -20.89 3.11 -0.87
N TRP A 311 -21.84 3.68 -0.11
CA TRP A 311 -22.56 4.87 -0.54
C TRP A 311 -21.63 6.07 -0.75
N GLY A 312 -20.71 6.31 0.18
CA GLY A 312 -19.73 7.40 0.05
C GLY A 312 -18.82 7.25 -1.16
N LEU A 313 -18.47 6.02 -1.52
CA LEU A 313 -17.69 5.68 -2.73
C LEU A 313 -18.54 5.66 -4.02
N GLU A 314 -19.76 6.17 -3.99
CA GLU A 314 -20.67 6.21 -5.15
C GLU A 314 -21.02 4.85 -5.74
N MET A 315 -20.91 3.77 -4.95
CA MET A 315 -21.35 2.45 -5.39
C MET A 315 -22.87 2.44 -5.58
N PRO A 316 -23.42 1.63 -6.50
CA PRO A 316 -24.83 1.70 -6.88
C PRO A 316 -25.81 1.22 -5.80
N GLY A 317 -27.11 1.59 -5.96
CA GLY A 317 -28.21 1.10 -5.13
C GLY A 317 -28.64 2.05 -4.00
N PHE A 318 -28.13 3.28 -3.96
CA PHE A 318 -28.42 4.25 -2.89
C PHE A 318 -29.21 5.48 -3.36
N THR A 319 -29.37 5.71 -4.65
CA THR A 319 -29.97 6.94 -5.23
C THR A 319 -31.34 7.24 -4.64
N GLY A 320 -32.21 6.25 -4.54
CA GLY A 320 -33.57 6.42 -3.99
C GLY A 320 -33.63 6.68 -2.48
N LEU A 321 -32.54 6.44 -1.73
CA LEU A 321 -32.50 6.72 -0.30
C LEU A 321 -32.45 8.21 0.01
N LYS A 322 -32.05 9.06 -0.96
CA LYS A 322 -31.95 10.53 -0.85
C LYS A 322 -31.21 10.98 0.41
N LEU A 323 -30.04 10.37 0.63
CA LEU A 323 -29.17 10.70 1.76
C LEU A 323 -28.56 12.08 1.55
N ASP A 324 -28.55 12.90 2.61
CA ASP A 324 -27.81 14.16 2.59
C ASP A 324 -26.30 13.90 2.56
N PRO A 325 -25.45 14.82 2.06
CA PRO A 325 -24.03 14.60 1.85
C PRO A 325 -23.18 14.54 3.14
N THR A 326 -23.76 14.85 4.31
CA THR A 326 -23.01 14.83 5.57
C THR A 326 -22.55 13.41 5.92
N PRO A 327 -21.32 13.22 6.43
CA PRO A 327 -20.85 11.90 6.78
C PRO A 327 -21.68 11.24 7.87
N GLY A 328 -21.99 9.95 7.70
CA GLY A 328 -22.58 9.14 8.75
C GLY A 328 -21.59 8.85 9.89
N LYS A 329 -22.12 8.60 11.09
CA LYS A 329 -21.26 8.26 12.24
C LYS A 329 -20.49 6.96 12.00
N GLY A 330 -19.18 7.01 12.17
CA GLY A 330 -18.28 5.87 11.93
C GLY A 330 -18.01 5.56 10.44
N MET A 331 -18.34 6.49 9.56
CA MET A 331 -17.99 6.41 8.15
C MET A 331 -16.47 6.51 7.98
N ASN A 332 -15.94 5.70 7.08
CA ASN A 332 -14.52 5.72 6.76
C ASN A 332 -14.12 7.05 6.10
N ARG A 333 -12.92 7.51 6.41
CA ARG A 333 -12.42 8.80 5.92
C ARG A 333 -12.30 8.84 4.39
N ASP A 334 -11.90 7.74 3.76
CA ASP A 334 -11.82 7.60 2.29
C ASP A 334 -13.20 7.66 1.61
N ALA A 335 -14.25 7.28 2.33
CA ALA A 335 -15.61 7.30 1.83
C ALA A 335 -16.32 8.64 2.05
N ILE A 336 -15.70 9.58 2.79
CA ILE A 336 -16.28 10.91 3.03
C ILE A 336 -16.14 11.73 1.74
N ARG A 337 -17.27 12.05 1.15
CA ARG A 337 -17.32 12.93 -0.02
C ARG A 337 -16.89 14.35 0.37
N SER A 338 -16.00 14.92 -0.42
CA SER A 338 -15.63 16.33 -0.34
C SER A 338 -16.01 17.00 -1.65
N ASP A 339 -17.02 17.85 -1.61
CA ASP A 339 -17.41 18.70 -2.75
C ASP A 339 -16.31 19.72 -3.09
N GLU A 340 -15.40 19.97 -2.16
CA GLU A 340 -14.26 20.89 -2.29
C GLU A 340 -12.99 20.20 -2.82
N ALA A 341 -12.98 18.87 -2.92
CA ALA A 341 -11.83 18.15 -3.43
C ALA A 341 -11.62 18.45 -4.91
N GLU A 342 -10.51 19.08 -5.25
CA GLU A 342 -10.06 19.12 -6.64
C GLU A 342 -9.93 17.68 -7.12
N LYS A 343 -10.57 17.36 -8.22
CA LYS A 343 -10.37 16.07 -8.91
C LYS A 343 -8.98 16.07 -9.53
N TYR A 344 -7.98 15.80 -8.71
CA TYR A 344 -6.59 15.77 -9.10
C TYR A 344 -6.02 14.37 -8.90
N PHE A 345 -5.42 13.86 -9.96
CA PHE A 345 -4.67 12.62 -9.93
C PHE A 345 -3.37 12.80 -10.68
N PHE A 346 -2.26 12.59 -10.00
CA PHE A 346 -0.93 12.55 -10.59
C PHE A 346 -0.04 11.57 -9.84
N HIS A 347 0.74 10.81 -10.54
CA HIS A 347 1.87 10.09 -9.96
C HIS A 347 3.14 10.27 -10.80
N PHE A 348 4.26 10.27 -10.14
CA PHE A 348 5.55 10.12 -10.79
C PHE A 348 5.69 8.71 -11.38
N PRO A 349 6.55 8.50 -12.39
CA PRO A 349 6.76 7.18 -12.99
C PRO A 349 7.15 6.07 -11.97
N ASP A 350 7.77 6.45 -10.85
CA ASP A 350 8.10 5.57 -9.73
C ASP A 350 7.20 5.79 -8.50
N GLY A 351 6.06 6.45 -8.70
CA GLY A 351 5.12 6.78 -7.64
C GLY A 351 5.72 7.73 -6.60
N ASN A 352 5.24 7.63 -5.37
CA ASN A 352 5.70 8.48 -4.27
C ASN A 352 7.15 8.17 -3.81
N ALA A 353 7.84 7.19 -4.45
CA ALA A 353 9.28 7.02 -4.28
C ALA A 353 10.05 8.31 -4.66
N THR A 354 9.56 9.09 -5.64
CA THR A 354 10.10 10.41 -5.94
C THR A 354 10.04 11.36 -4.74
N ILE A 355 8.96 11.37 -3.94
CA ILE A 355 8.87 12.18 -2.71
C ILE A 355 9.93 11.74 -1.69
N ALA A 356 10.07 10.45 -1.46
CA ALA A 356 11.10 9.91 -0.57
C ALA A 356 12.52 10.28 -1.05
N ARG A 357 12.77 10.21 -2.36
CA ARG A 357 14.06 10.58 -2.97
C ARG A 357 14.35 12.08 -2.84
N LEU A 358 13.37 12.94 -2.96
CA LEU A 358 13.50 14.39 -2.73
C LEU A 358 13.83 14.69 -1.26
N LEU A 359 13.19 13.99 -0.32
CA LEU A 359 13.50 14.10 1.12
C LEU A 359 14.94 13.63 1.40
N VAL A 360 15.37 12.50 0.85
CA VAL A 360 16.76 12.01 0.99
C VAL A 360 17.75 13.01 0.40
N ARG A 361 17.49 13.54 -0.80
CA ARG A 361 18.33 14.59 -1.42
C ARG A 361 18.45 15.81 -0.50
N LYS A 362 17.35 16.24 0.11
CA LYS A 362 17.34 17.40 1.00
C LYS A 362 18.12 17.14 2.29
N LEU A 363 18.05 15.93 2.83
CA LEU A 363 18.75 15.51 4.05
C LEU A 363 20.23 15.19 3.80
N ILE A 364 20.53 14.55 2.67
CA ILE A 364 21.87 14.06 2.29
C ILE A 364 22.10 14.39 0.80
N PRO A 365 22.42 15.63 0.45
CA PRO A 365 22.57 16.07 -0.95
C PRO A 365 23.59 15.25 -1.75
N ALA A 366 24.60 14.69 -1.09
CA ALA A 366 25.62 13.86 -1.73
C ALA A 366 25.06 12.49 -2.22
N ALA A 367 23.93 12.03 -1.67
CA ALA A 367 23.36 10.72 -2.03
C ALA A 367 22.57 10.74 -3.33
N ILE A 368 21.91 11.84 -3.68
CA ILE A 368 21.09 11.93 -4.90
C ILE A 368 21.39 13.27 -5.61
N PRO A 369 22.04 13.25 -6.77
CA PRO A 369 22.41 14.46 -7.49
C PRO A 369 21.20 15.19 -8.10
N GLY A 370 21.36 16.48 -8.40
CA GLY A 370 20.35 17.33 -9.01
C GLY A 370 19.77 18.37 -8.06
N ASN A 371 18.80 19.18 -8.56
CA ASN A 371 18.30 20.33 -7.83
C ASN A 371 16.82 20.65 -8.05
N SER A 372 16.08 19.83 -8.78
CA SER A 372 14.65 20.03 -9.05
C SER A 372 13.80 18.80 -8.67
N ALA A 373 12.50 18.98 -8.52
CA ALA A 373 11.59 17.87 -8.30
C ALA A 373 11.45 16.96 -9.52
N THR A 374 11.80 17.43 -10.70
CA THR A 374 11.67 16.65 -11.94
C THR A 374 12.94 15.85 -12.26
N ASP A 375 14.14 16.42 -12.06
CA ASP A 375 15.40 15.73 -12.38
C ASP A 375 15.69 14.53 -11.46
N VAL A 376 15.07 14.49 -10.28
CA VAL A 376 15.21 13.37 -9.34
C VAL A 376 14.69 12.05 -9.90
N VAL A 377 13.78 12.10 -10.87
CA VAL A 377 13.16 10.92 -11.48
C VAL A 377 14.21 10.02 -12.14
N LEU A 378 15.17 10.58 -12.86
CA LEU A 378 16.27 9.83 -13.49
C LEU A 378 17.59 9.86 -12.71
N ALA A 379 17.69 10.64 -11.63
CA ALA A 379 18.91 10.70 -10.84
C ALA A 379 19.21 9.33 -10.21
N LYS A 380 20.45 8.86 -10.32
CA LYS A 380 20.88 7.62 -9.68
C LYS A 380 21.32 7.91 -8.24
N ALA A 381 20.72 7.23 -7.28
CA ALA A 381 21.13 7.34 -5.88
C ALA A 381 22.45 6.59 -5.62
N ASP A 382 23.34 7.22 -4.88
CA ASP A 382 24.54 6.60 -4.32
C ASP A 382 24.28 6.18 -2.87
N TYR A 383 24.03 4.90 -2.68
CA TYR A 383 23.67 4.32 -1.38
C TYR A 383 24.83 4.36 -0.38
N ALA A 384 26.08 4.36 -0.84
CA ALA A 384 27.24 4.46 0.04
C ALA A 384 27.29 5.81 0.78
N LYS A 385 26.68 6.87 0.20
CA LYS A 385 26.60 8.19 0.81
C LYS A 385 25.55 8.33 1.91
N LEU A 386 24.66 7.35 2.06
CA LEU A 386 23.57 7.43 3.04
C LEU A 386 24.05 7.34 4.49
N ASP A 387 25.12 6.61 4.80
CA ASP A 387 25.61 6.37 6.16
C ASP A 387 27.07 6.83 6.36
N GLU A 388 27.45 7.94 5.75
CA GLU A 388 28.80 8.50 5.96
C GLU A 388 28.94 9.11 7.37
N PRO A 389 30.02 8.78 8.12
CA PRO A 389 30.21 9.29 9.48
C PRO A 389 30.26 10.82 9.61
N SER A 390 30.67 11.52 8.56
CA SER A 390 30.74 12.98 8.50
C SER A 390 29.39 13.65 8.25
N SER A 391 28.38 12.89 7.82
CA SER A 391 27.04 13.43 7.54
C SER A 391 26.26 13.70 8.81
N ALA A 392 25.62 14.86 8.89
CA ALA A 392 24.73 15.21 10.01
C ALA A 392 23.47 14.33 10.03
N THR A 393 22.96 13.93 8.86
CA THR A 393 21.89 12.93 8.76
C THR A 393 22.44 11.67 8.12
N ARG A 394 22.14 10.54 8.74
CA ARG A 394 22.59 9.23 8.27
C ARG A 394 21.39 8.29 8.12
N ILE A 395 21.38 7.47 7.10
CA ILE A 395 20.37 6.43 6.85
C ILE A 395 21.08 5.09 6.78
N ARG A 396 20.83 4.24 7.75
CA ARG A 396 21.40 2.89 7.85
C ARG A 396 20.34 1.87 7.50
N LEU A 397 20.50 1.24 6.34
CA LEU A 397 19.64 0.21 5.79
C LEU A 397 19.98 -1.18 6.34
N ASN A 398 19.13 -2.17 6.07
CA ASN A 398 19.29 -3.55 6.57
C ASN A 398 19.55 -3.60 8.08
N SER A 399 18.89 -2.69 8.82
CA SER A 399 19.13 -2.46 10.25
C SER A 399 17.82 -2.52 11.03
N THR A 400 17.47 -3.72 11.49
CA THR A 400 16.21 -3.96 12.21
C THR A 400 16.35 -3.57 13.66
N VAL A 401 15.62 -2.54 14.10
CA VAL A 401 15.54 -2.17 15.52
C VAL A 401 14.76 -3.24 16.28
N VAL A 402 15.35 -3.72 17.39
CA VAL A 402 14.79 -4.79 18.22
C VAL A 402 14.53 -4.36 19.66
N LYS A 403 15.08 -3.21 20.09
CA LYS A 403 14.79 -2.64 21.40
C LYS A 403 15.05 -1.14 21.43
N VAL A 404 14.17 -0.41 22.09
CA VAL A 404 14.32 1.01 22.45
C VAL A 404 13.94 1.16 23.92
N ASN A 405 14.84 1.69 24.72
CA ASN A 405 14.58 1.91 26.15
C ASN A 405 15.23 3.22 26.64
N HIS A 406 14.62 3.82 27.65
CA HIS A 406 15.22 4.95 28.35
C HIS A 406 16.47 4.50 29.16
N ARG A 407 17.46 5.36 29.27
CA ARG A 407 18.61 5.13 30.14
C ARG A 407 18.32 5.75 31.52
N GLY A 408 17.82 4.91 32.42
CA GLY A 408 17.32 5.28 33.73
C GLY A 408 15.81 5.37 33.80
N ASP A 409 15.29 6.07 34.80
CA ASP A 409 13.86 6.28 34.98
C ASP A 409 13.27 7.14 33.85
N THR A 410 12.17 6.71 33.25
CA THR A 410 11.55 7.35 32.08
C THR A 410 11.24 8.84 32.30
N ALA A 411 10.80 9.22 33.51
CA ALA A 411 10.42 10.60 33.81
C ALA A 411 11.63 11.55 33.87
N SER A 412 12.82 11.02 34.18
CA SER A 412 14.06 11.79 34.35
C SER A 412 15.13 11.50 33.32
N ALA A 413 14.93 10.50 32.47
CA ALA A 413 15.89 10.09 31.46
C ALA A 413 16.24 11.23 30.50
N LYS A 414 17.54 11.38 30.22
CA LYS A 414 18.05 12.40 29.29
C LYS A 414 18.34 11.81 27.91
N GLU A 415 18.41 10.49 27.82
CA GLU A 415 18.73 9.77 26.59
C GLU A 415 18.04 8.40 26.53
N VAL A 416 17.95 7.88 25.34
CA VAL A 416 17.51 6.52 25.04
C VAL A 416 18.64 5.71 24.44
N GLU A 417 18.57 4.40 24.62
CA GLU A 417 19.40 3.42 23.95
C GLU A 417 18.57 2.66 22.91
N VAL A 418 19.08 2.59 21.68
CA VAL A 418 18.44 1.90 20.57
C VAL A 418 19.30 0.72 20.14
N SER A 419 18.76 -0.49 20.27
CA SER A 419 19.42 -1.74 19.85
C SER A 419 18.86 -2.17 18.50
N TYR A 420 19.75 -2.52 17.57
CA TYR A 420 19.38 -2.96 16.23
C TYR A 420 20.29 -4.07 15.74
N VAL A 421 19.80 -4.87 14.82
CA VAL A 421 20.54 -5.95 14.16
C VAL A 421 20.87 -5.56 12.73
N THR A 422 22.14 -5.69 12.36
CA THR A 422 22.62 -5.63 10.98
C THR A 422 23.36 -6.94 10.68
N GLY A 423 22.87 -7.69 9.70
CA GLY A 423 23.33 -9.06 9.49
C GLY A 423 23.15 -9.91 10.76
N LYS A 424 24.23 -10.51 11.26
CA LYS A 424 24.21 -11.33 12.50
C LYS A 424 24.62 -10.55 13.75
N GLN A 425 24.89 -9.24 13.65
CA GLN A 425 25.43 -8.46 14.74
C GLN A 425 24.41 -7.56 15.40
N LEU A 426 24.21 -7.72 16.71
CA LEU A 426 23.46 -6.79 17.54
C LEU A 426 24.35 -5.58 17.88
N ARG A 427 23.85 -4.38 17.69
CA ARG A 427 24.53 -3.11 17.93
C ARG A 427 23.66 -2.17 18.74
N THR A 428 24.29 -1.24 19.46
CA THR A 428 23.60 -0.18 20.21
C THR A 428 24.11 1.20 19.83
N VAL A 429 23.20 2.16 19.79
CA VAL A 429 23.46 3.59 19.67
C VAL A 429 22.67 4.34 20.73
N ARG A 430 23.10 5.57 21.05
CA ARG A 430 22.41 6.45 22.01
C ARG A 430 21.82 7.65 21.30
N ALA A 431 20.72 8.18 21.85
CA ALA A 431 20.12 9.41 21.35
C ALA A 431 19.44 10.20 22.45
N ALA A 432 19.40 11.53 22.29
CA ALA A 432 18.61 12.39 23.18
C ALA A 432 17.10 12.10 23.07
N ASN A 433 16.64 11.74 21.87
CA ASN A 433 15.24 11.40 21.59
C ASN A 433 15.14 10.28 20.55
N CYS A 434 13.98 9.61 20.49
CA CYS A 434 13.68 8.63 19.45
C CYS A 434 12.27 8.85 18.88
N ILE A 435 12.14 8.76 17.54
CA ILE A 435 10.83 8.71 16.86
C ILE A 435 10.63 7.32 16.28
N LEU A 436 9.53 6.66 16.68
CA LEU A 436 9.11 5.38 16.16
C LEU A 436 8.20 5.64 14.94
N ALA A 437 8.79 5.70 13.75
CA ALA A 437 8.12 5.91 12.47
C ALA A 437 7.89 4.59 11.71
N CYS A 438 7.75 3.51 12.46
CA CYS A 438 7.52 2.15 11.97
C CYS A 438 6.07 1.70 12.24
N TRP A 439 5.72 0.51 11.77
CA TRP A 439 4.38 -0.04 11.95
C TRP A 439 4.01 -0.17 13.43
N HIS A 440 2.83 0.31 13.79
CA HIS A 440 2.38 0.33 15.18
C HIS A 440 2.38 -1.05 15.84
N VAL A 441 2.00 -2.09 15.09
CA VAL A 441 1.93 -3.46 15.62
C VAL A 441 3.27 -4.05 16.09
N VAL A 442 4.41 -3.47 15.68
CA VAL A 442 5.75 -3.93 16.13
C VAL A 442 6.26 -3.16 17.34
N ILE A 443 5.74 -1.95 17.59
CA ILE A 443 6.22 -1.06 18.66
C ILE A 443 6.13 -1.70 20.05
N PRO A 444 5.05 -2.44 20.44
CA PRO A 444 5.00 -3.10 21.74
C PRO A 444 6.16 -4.07 22.01
N TYR A 445 6.73 -4.67 20.96
CA TYR A 445 7.86 -5.60 21.08
C TYR A 445 9.20 -4.89 21.20
N ILE A 446 9.38 -3.74 20.57
CA ILE A 446 10.63 -2.98 20.57
C ILE A 446 10.71 -1.94 21.70
N ALA A 447 9.57 -1.47 22.22
CA ALA A 447 9.48 -0.50 23.30
C ALA A 447 8.62 -1.06 24.46
N PRO A 448 9.12 -2.06 25.21
CA PRO A 448 8.34 -2.76 26.25
C PRO A 448 7.98 -1.89 27.45
N GLU A 449 8.64 -0.75 27.64
CA GLU A 449 8.38 0.21 28.72
C GLU A 449 7.05 0.98 28.55
N LEU A 450 6.45 0.96 27.37
CA LEU A 450 5.19 1.65 27.10
C LEU A 450 4.06 1.14 28.01
N PRO A 451 3.12 2.01 28.43
CA PRO A 451 1.95 1.61 29.20
C PRO A 451 1.12 0.51 28.49
N ASP A 452 0.51 -0.40 29.24
CA ASP A 452 -0.23 -1.52 28.66
C ASP A 452 -1.39 -1.07 27.77
N ALA A 453 -2.16 -0.06 28.19
CA ALA A 453 -3.24 0.50 27.37
C ALA A 453 -2.73 1.07 26.03
N GLN A 454 -1.53 1.66 26.01
CA GLN A 454 -0.92 2.15 24.78
C GLN A 454 -0.43 0.99 23.90
N LYS A 455 0.16 -0.07 24.50
CA LYS A 455 0.56 -1.28 23.78
C LYS A 455 -0.64 -2.00 23.14
N GLU A 456 -1.77 -2.09 23.84
CA GLU A 456 -3.01 -2.63 23.30
C GLU A 456 -3.53 -1.80 22.11
N ALA A 457 -3.53 -0.49 22.25
CA ALA A 457 -3.92 0.42 21.19
C ALA A 457 -3.02 0.30 19.95
N LEU A 458 -1.69 0.23 20.12
CA LEU A 458 -0.72 -0.01 19.06
C LEU A 458 -0.95 -1.37 18.36
N ALA A 459 -1.20 -2.42 19.13
CA ALA A 459 -1.46 -3.76 18.60
C ALA A 459 -2.78 -3.85 17.82
N SER A 460 -3.71 -2.92 18.05
CA SER A 460 -4.99 -2.87 17.33
C SER A 460 -4.87 -2.42 15.87
N ALA A 461 -3.79 -1.76 15.48
CA ALA A 461 -3.54 -1.25 14.13
C ALA A 461 -3.19 -2.37 13.13
N GLN A 462 -4.15 -3.23 12.81
CA GLN A 462 -3.98 -4.40 11.94
C GLN A 462 -3.87 -3.98 10.47
N LYS A 463 -2.66 -3.77 9.97
CA LYS A 463 -2.42 -3.30 8.60
C LYS A 463 -2.96 -4.25 7.52
N VAL A 464 -3.32 -3.66 6.39
CA VAL A 464 -3.90 -4.34 5.22
C VAL A 464 -2.81 -5.03 4.40
N PRO A 465 -2.93 -6.34 4.09
CA PRO A 465 -1.95 -7.06 3.28
C PRO A 465 -2.22 -6.87 1.77
N LEU A 466 -1.20 -6.45 1.03
CA LEU A 466 -1.29 -6.09 -0.38
C LEU A 466 -0.12 -6.64 -1.20
N LEU A 467 -0.37 -6.86 -2.50
CA LEU A 467 0.65 -7.08 -3.52
C LEU A 467 0.52 -6.01 -4.61
N TYR A 468 1.64 -5.38 -4.94
CA TYR A 468 1.82 -4.56 -6.13
C TYR A 468 2.85 -5.22 -7.03
N ASN A 469 2.43 -5.80 -8.14
CA ASN A 469 3.34 -6.48 -9.05
C ASN A 469 3.58 -5.63 -10.28
N ASN A 470 4.85 -5.51 -10.64
CA ASN A 470 5.29 -4.87 -11.86
C ASN A 470 5.85 -5.93 -12.80
N VAL A 471 5.18 -6.12 -13.93
CA VAL A 471 5.58 -7.07 -14.97
C VAL A 471 6.08 -6.28 -16.17
N LEU A 472 7.40 -6.28 -16.37
CA LEU A 472 7.96 -5.70 -17.59
C LEU A 472 7.66 -6.64 -18.76
N VAL A 473 6.91 -6.13 -19.74
CA VAL A 473 6.63 -6.87 -20.99
C VAL A 473 7.35 -6.23 -22.16
N ARG A 474 7.73 -7.08 -23.12
CA ARG A 474 8.47 -6.69 -24.33
C ARG A 474 7.71 -5.69 -25.20
N ASN A 475 6.40 -5.79 -25.23
CA ASN A 475 5.48 -4.97 -25.99
C ASN A 475 4.06 -5.14 -25.42
N TRP A 476 3.14 -4.26 -25.78
CA TRP A 476 1.74 -4.32 -25.36
C TRP A 476 0.76 -4.47 -26.55
N ASN A 477 1.22 -5.06 -27.66
CA ASN A 477 0.41 -5.35 -28.84
C ASN A 477 -0.86 -6.15 -28.52
N ALA A 478 -0.79 -7.07 -27.53
CA ALA A 478 -1.95 -7.85 -27.13
C ALA A 478 -3.04 -6.98 -26.51
N PHE A 479 -2.67 -6.00 -25.68
CA PHE A 479 -3.62 -5.02 -25.13
C PHE A 479 -4.27 -4.21 -26.25
N GLN A 480 -3.49 -3.74 -27.22
CA GLN A 480 -4.02 -2.99 -28.37
C GLN A 480 -4.99 -3.86 -29.20
N LYS A 481 -4.63 -5.09 -29.53
CA LYS A 481 -5.52 -6.01 -30.29
C LYS A 481 -6.82 -6.32 -29.55
N LEU A 482 -6.76 -6.41 -28.23
CA LEU A 482 -7.93 -6.64 -27.39
C LEU A 482 -8.69 -5.34 -27.07
N GLY A 483 -8.16 -4.18 -27.47
CA GLY A 483 -8.78 -2.87 -27.25
C GLY A 483 -8.91 -2.52 -25.76
N THR A 484 -7.87 -2.77 -24.95
CA THR A 484 -7.90 -2.51 -23.51
C THR A 484 -6.60 -1.92 -22.97
N SER A 485 -6.70 -1.05 -21.98
CA SER A 485 -5.56 -0.53 -21.19
C SER A 485 -5.65 -0.91 -19.72
N ALA A 486 -6.87 -1.20 -19.23
CA ALA A 486 -7.15 -1.51 -17.85
C ALA A 486 -8.19 -2.65 -17.76
N ILE A 487 -7.94 -3.62 -16.91
CA ILE A 487 -8.78 -4.81 -16.78
C ILE A 487 -9.09 -5.06 -15.30
N TYR A 488 -10.38 -5.02 -14.98
CA TYR A 488 -10.90 -5.52 -13.71
C TYR A 488 -11.22 -7.01 -13.84
N ALA A 489 -10.73 -7.83 -12.93
CA ALA A 489 -10.86 -9.28 -12.97
C ALA A 489 -11.29 -9.84 -11.60
N PRO A 490 -12.59 -9.71 -11.22
CA PRO A 490 -13.08 -9.94 -9.85
C PRO A 490 -12.88 -11.36 -9.33
N GLY A 491 -12.87 -12.38 -10.20
CA GLY A 491 -12.66 -13.79 -9.82
C GLY A 491 -11.21 -14.27 -9.91
N MET A 492 -10.30 -13.45 -10.44
CA MET A 492 -8.92 -13.84 -10.67
C MET A 492 -8.01 -13.62 -9.45
N TYR A 493 -6.79 -14.17 -9.52
CA TYR A 493 -5.79 -14.03 -8.45
C TYR A 493 -5.43 -12.56 -8.21
N HIS A 494 -5.15 -11.79 -9.28
CA HIS A 494 -5.02 -10.34 -9.24
C HIS A 494 -6.32 -9.72 -9.75
N THR A 495 -6.85 -8.78 -9.02
CA THR A 495 -8.14 -8.16 -9.34
C THR A 495 -8.02 -7.01 -10.34
N SER A 496 -6.81 -6.52 -10.57
CA SER A 496 -6.53 -5.54 -11.62
C SER A 496 -5.29 -5.90 -12.44
N VAL A 497 -5.32 -5.56 -13.75
CA VAL A 497 -4.23 -5.71 -14.70
C VAL A 497 -4.23 -4.48 -15.60
N ASN A 498 -3.30 -3.56 -15.38
CA ASN A 498 -3.33 -2.24 -16.02
C ASN A 498 -2.00 -1.93 -16.70
N LEU A 499 -2.04 -1.30 -17.87
CA LEU A 499 -0.89 -0.63 -18.43
C LEU A 499 -0.50 0.57 -17.56
N ASP A 500 0.79 0.88 -17.52
CA ASP A 500 1.29 2.02 -16.76
C ASP A 500 0.70 3.36 -17.25
N LEU A 501 0.51 4.32 -16.33
CA LEU A 501 0.04 5.65 -16.68
C LEU A 501 1.10 6.38 -17.51
N PRO A 502 0.74 6.97 -18.67
CA PRO A 502 1.72 7.58 -19.57
C PRO A 502 2.21 8.94 -19.08
N VAL A 503 3.19 8.93 -18.18
CA VAL A 503 3.82 10.13 -17.60
C VAL A 503 5.22 10.30 -18.16
N SER A 504 5.51 11.48 -18.75
CA SER A 504 6.87 11.87 -19.18
C SER A 504 7.30 13.10 -18.40
N ILE A 505 8.37 12.98 -17.61
CA ILE A 505 8.81 14.04 -16.69
C ILE A 505 10.33 13.94 -16.40
N GLY A 506 11.01 15.08 -16.31
CA GLY A 506 12.42 15.14 -15.88
C GLY A 506 13.38 14.37 -16.77
N GLY A 507 13.10 14.31 -18.07
CA GLY A 507 13.86 13.52 -19.05
C GLY A 507 13.45 12.06 -19.15
N TYR A 508 12.59 11.57 -18.25
CA TYR A 508 11.95 10.26 -18.41
C TYR A 508 10.86 10.35 -19.48
N GLU A 509 10.91 9.41 -20.43
CA GLU A 509 9.92 9.26 -21.48
C GLU A 509 9.13 7.98 -21.28
N CYS A 510 7.81 8.11 -21.09
CA CYS A 510 6.91 6.95 -21.03
C CYS A 510 6.88 6.19 -22.36
N THR A 511 6.40 4.97 -22.31
CA THR A 511 6.13 4.16 -23.52
C THR A 511 4.98 4.78 -24.32
N LYS A 512 5.17 4.91 -25.64
CA LYS A 512 4.20 5.60 -26.53
C LYS A 512 3.61 4.69 -27.60
N LYS A 513 4.28 3.58 -27.93
CA LYS A 513 3.88 2.69 -29.03
C LYS A 513 3.70 1.26 -28.56
N PRO A 514 2.72 0.51 -29.13
CA PRO A 514 2.42 -0.86 -28.72
C PRO A 514 3.57 -1.87 -28.89
N ASP A 515 4.51 -1.62 -29.76
CA ASP A 515 5.71 -2.44 -30.01
C ASP A 515 6.87 -2.16 -29.04
N GLU A 516 6.73 -1.16 -28.15
CA GLU A 516 7.72 -0.81 -27.13
C GLU A 516 7.47 -1.56 -25.81
N PRO A 517 8.53 -1.80 -25.01
CA PRO A 517 8.38 -2.35 -23.67
C PRO A 517 7.60 -1.42 -22.73
N ILE A 518 6.78 -2.02 -21.84
CA ILE A 518 6.01 -1.31 -20.83
C ILE A 518 5.92 -2.14 -19.54
N VAL A 519 5.65 -1.48 -18.41
CA VAL A 519 5.23 -2.15 -17.17
C VAL A 519 3.72 -2.41 -17.21
N VAL A 520 3.34 -3.62 -16.86
CA VAL A 520 1.97 -4.00 -16.53
C VAL A 520 1.87 -4.09 -15.02
N HIS A 521 0.98 -3.29 -14.43
CA HIS A 521 0.68 -3.31 -13.01
C HIS A 521 -0.40 -4.33 -12.69
N MET A 522 -0.17 -5.17 -11.69
CA MET A 522 -1.14 -6.16 -11.22
C MET A 522 -1.27 -6.06 -9.70
N MET A 523 -2.48 -5.81 -9.22
CA MET A 523 -2.75 -5.65 -7.78
C MET A 523 -3.55 -6.83 -7.23
N LYS A 524 -3.25 -7.19 -5.97
CA LYS A 524 -4.04 -8.11 -5.17
C LYS A 524 -4.15 -7.63 -3.73
N ALA A 525 -5.39 -7.54 -3.22
CA ALA A 525 -5.65 -7.56 -1.80
C ALA A 525 -5.70 -9.01 -1.30
N ALA A 526 -4.86 -9.34 -0.32
CA ALA A 526 -4.84 -10.68 0.25
C ALA A 526 -5.91 -10.78 1.35
N CYS A 527 -7.15 -11.07 0.97
CA CYS A 527 -8.31 -11.18 1.85
C CYS A 527 -8.96 -12.56 1.77
N LYS A 528 -9.88 -12.84 2.69
CA LYS A 528 -10.65 -14.09 2.79
C LYS A 528 -12.13 -13.76 3.02
N PRO A 529 -12.91 -13.56 1.94
CA PRO A 529 -14.31 -13.18 2.03
C PRO A 529 -15.14 -14.06 2.98
N GLY A 530 -16.17 -13.44 3.61
CA GLY A 530 -17.04 -14.10 4.58
C GLY A 530 -16.56 -14.02 6.05
N ARG A 531 -15.51 -13.24 6.33
CA ARG A 531 -14.96 -13.01 7.67
C ARG A 531 -14.89 -11.52 8.00
N PRO A 532 -14.84 -11.13 9.29
CA PRO A 532 -14.58 -9.74 9.66
C PRO A 532 -13.26 -9.20 9.07
N ALA A 533 -13.20 -7.93 8.70
CA ALA A 533 -12.06 -7.31 8.03
C ALA A 533 -10.70 -7.60 8.72
N ARG A 534 -10.63 -7.43 10.05
CA ARG A 534 -9.38 -7.69 10.82
C ARG A 534 -8.91 -9.15 10.71
N GLU A 535 -9.83 -10.10 10.67
CA GLU A 535 -9.51 -11.53 10.48
C GLU A 535 -9.02 -11.80 9.06
N GLN A 536 -9.69 -11.20 8.06
CA GLN A 536 -9.25 -11.27 6.66
C GLN A 536 -7.81 -10.77 6.51
N HIS A 537 -7.46 -9.63 7.14
CA HIS A 537 -6.10 -9.08 7.10
C HIS A 537 -5.07 -10.00 7.77
N LYS A 538 -5.39 -10.61 8.90
CA LYS A 538 -4.49 -11.59 9.55
C LYS A 538 -4.20 -12.79 8.65
N LEU A 539 -5.25 -13.37 8.07
CA LEU A 539 -5.11 -14.53 7.18
C LEU A 539 -4.38 -14.18 5.88
N GLY A 540 -4.69 -13.02 5.30
CA GLY A 540 -4.00 -12.50 4.12
C GLY A 540 -2.51 -12.29 4.36
N ARG A 541 -2.14 -11.75 5.53
CA ARG A 541 -0.74 -11.57 5.92
C ARG A 541 0.01 -12.90 5.99
N ILE A 542 -0.58 -13.92 6.62
CA ILE A 542 -0.01 -15.26 6.67
C ILE A 542 0.17 -15.80 5.25
N GLN A 543 -0.86 -15.68 4.40
CA GLN A 543 -0.78 -16.09 3.00
C GLN A 543 0.40 -15.42 2.28
N LEU A 544 0.57 -14.10 2.42
CA LEU A 544 1.65 -13.39 1.73
C LEU A 544 3.03 -13.86 2.19
N TYR A 545 3.25 -14.07 3.49
CA TYR A 545 4.54 -14.54 3.99
C TYR A 545 4.86 -15.99 3.60
N THR A 546 3.84 -16.85 3.47
CA THR A 546 4.03 -18.27 3.14
C THR A 546 4.05 -18.57 1.63
N THR A 547 3.74 -17.59 0.79
CA THR A 547 3.75 -17.76 -0.67
C THR A 547 5.16 -17.47 -1.21
N THR A 548 5.69 -18.42 -2.02
CA THR A 548 7.01 -18.27 -2.64
C THR A 548 6.96 -17.41 -3.90
N PHE A 549 8.11 -16.89 -4.34
CA PHE A 549 8.20 -16.12 -5.59
C PHE A 549 7.73 -16.94 -6.80
N GLU A 550 8.12 -18.21 -6.90
CA GLU A 550 7.75 -19.10 -7.99
C GLU A 550 6.22 -19.27 -8.07
N THR A 551 5.53 -19.26 -6.92
CA THR A 551 4.07 -19.33 -6.89
C THR A 551 3.45 -18.02 -7.39
N TYR A 552 4.00 -16.87 -6.99
CA TYR A 552 3.56 -15.57 -7.52
C TYR A 552 3.80 -15.47 -9.03
N GLU A 553 4.99 -15.83 -9.49
CA GLU A 553 5.36 -15.84 -10.91
C GLU A 553 4.41 -16.70 -11.74
N ARG A 554 4.12 -17.93 -11.29
CA ARG A 554 3.18 -18.83 -11.96
C ARG A 554 1.79 -18.19 -12.09
N ASN A 555 1.23 -17.64 -11.01
CA ASN A 555 -0.07 -16.96 -11.04
C ASN A 555 -0.09 -15.77 -12.02
N ILE A 556 0.98 -14.97 -12.05
CA ILE A 556 1.12 -13.84 -12.97
C ILE A 556 1.11 -14.35 -14.43
N ARG A 557 1.96 -15.35 -14.75
CA ARG A 557 2.09 -15.90 -16.10
C ARG A 557 0.79 -16.54 -16.57
N GLU A 558 0.14 -17.34 -15.74
CA GLU A 558 -1.13 -18.01 -16.05
C GLU A 558 -2.25 -16.98 -16.27
N GLN A 559 -2.36 -15.99 -15.40
CA GLN A 559 -3.40 -14.97 -15.52
C GLN A 559 -3.21 -14.12 -16.78
N LEU A 560 -2.01 -13.64 -17.06
CA LEU A 560 -1.72 -12.86 -18.27
C LEU A 560 -1.93 -13.70 -19.54
N ALA A 561 -1.56 -15.00 -19.54
CA ALA A 561 -1.84 -15.90 -20.66
C ALA A 561 -3.34 -16.05 -20.93
N ARG A 562 -4.16 -16.22 -19.88
CA ARG A 562 -5.63 -16.37 -20.02
C ARG A 562 -6.27 -15.10 -20.55
N ILE A 563 -5.89 -13.95 -20.02
CA ILE A 563 -6.50 -12.66 -20.38
C ILE A 563 -6.01 -12.19 -21.75
N LEU A 564 -4.69 -12.21 -21.98
CA LEU A 564 -4.04 -11.57 -23.14
C LEU A 564 -3.72 -12.54 -24.27
N GLY A 565 -3.77 -13.86 -24.04
CA GLY A 565 -3.50 -14.89 -25.04
C GLY A 565 -4.30 -14.74 -26.32
N PRO A 566 -5.62 -14.45 -26.28
CA PRO A 566 -6.42 -14.16 -27.47
C PRO A 566 -5.88 -12.99 -28.31
N GLY A 567 -5.16 -12.05 -27.69
CA GLY A 567 -4.44 -10.95 -28.35
C GLY A 567 -3.06 -11.34 -28.90
N GLY A 568 -2.63 -12.60 -28.68
CA GLY A 568 -1.34 -13.12 -29.14
C GLY A 568 -0.20 -13.00 -28.12
N PHE A 569 -0.51 -12.75 -26.86
CA PHE A 569 0.48 -12.72 -25.77
C PHE A 569 0.97 -14.13 -25.43
N ASP A 570 2.27 -14.27 -25.29
CA ASP A 570 2.93 -15.50 -24.84
C ASP A 570 3.83 -15.18 -23.63
N PRO A 571 3.51 -15.66 -22.42
CA PRO A 571 4.28 -15.34 -21.21
C PRO A 571 5.76 -15.72 -21.30
N ALA A 572 6.12 -16.76 -22.05
CA ALA A 572 7.51 -17.18 -22.19
C ALA A 572 8.33 -16.22 -23.07
N ARG A 573 7.68 -15.63 -24.07
CA ARG A 573 8.31 -14.73 -25.02
C ARG A 573 8.24 -13.27 -24.54
N ASP A 574 7.09 -12.86 -24.00
CA ASP A 574 6.73 -11.44 -23.85
C ASP A 574 7.03 -10.89 -22.45
N ILE A 575 7.12 -11.71 -21.40
CA ILE A 575 7.53 -11.27 -20.07
C ILE A 575 9.06 -11.23 -19.99
N LEU A 576 9.60 -10.06 -19.70
CA LEU A 576 11.04 -9.82 -19.55
C LEU A 576 11.49 -9.93 -18.11
N GLU A 577 10.77 -9.28 -17.19
CA GLU A 577 11.08 -9.26 -15.77
C GLU A 577 9.80 -9.19 -14.93
N ILE A 578 9.85 -9.71 -13.70
CA ILE A 578 8.76 -9.66 -12.73
C ILE A 578 9.30 -9.16 -11.40
N THR A 579 8.64 -8.16 -10.85
CA THR A 579 8.86 -7.68 -9.49
C THR A 579 7.56 -7.82 -8.69
N VAL A 580 7.64 -8.55 -7.58
CA VAL A 580 6.52 -8.75 -6.65
C VAL A 580 6.78 -7.91 -5.42
N ASN A 581 6.16 -6.74 -5.33
CA ASN A 581 6.24 -5.92 -4.12
C ASN A 581 5.21 -6.42 -3.12
N ARG A 582 5.71 -7.21 -2.18
CA ARG A 582 4.92 -7.90 -1.16
C ARG A 582 4.85 -7.05 0.10
N TRP A 583 3.62 -6.64 0.47
CA TRP A 583 3.35 -5.83 1.65
C TRP A 583 2.39 -6.54 2.60
N PRO A 584 2.86 -7.46 3.46
CA PRO A 584 2.02 -8.08 4.49
C PRO A 584 1.47 -7.05 5.51
N HIS A 585 2.15 -5.92 5.63
CA HIS A 585 1.76 -4.74 6.41
C HIS A 585 1.71 -3.52 5.47
N GLY A 586 0.75 -3.50 4.54
CA GLY A 586 0.58 -2.47 3.53
C GLY A 586 -0.10 -1.21 4.07
N TYR A 587 -1.39 -1.01 3.77
CA TYR A 587 -2.12 0.17 4.25
C TYR A 587 -2.25 0.22 5.76
N SER A 588 -2.34 1.42 6.33
CA SER A 588 -2.85 1.61 7.68
C SER A 588 -4.23 1.01 7.78
N TYR A 589 -4.57 0.43 8.95
CA TYR A 589 -5.92 0.02 9.21
C TYR A 589 -6.79 1.26 9.39
N GLU A 590 -7.75 1.41 8.52
CA GLU A 590 -8.78 2.41 8.64
C GLU A 590 -10.00 1.81 9.34
N TYR A 591 -10.63 2.62 10.19
CA TYR A 591 -11.71 2.13 11.01
C TYR A 591 -12.92 1.69 10.18
N ASN A 592 -13.56 0.61 10.64
CA ASN A 592 -14.67 -0.02 9.95
C ASN A 592 -15.86 -0.15 10.92
N SER A 593 -16.95 0.53 10.62
CA SER A 593 -18.13 0.57 11.49
C SER A 593 -18.81 -0.79 11.72
N LEU A 594 -18.50 -1.81 10.92
CA LEU A 594 -18.96 -3.19 11.16
C LEU A 594 -18.19 -3.90 12.28
N ALA A 595 -16.94 -3.48 12.54
CA ALA A 595 -16.03 -4.18 13.44
C ALA A 595 -15.52 -3.31 14.60
N ASP A 596 -15.54 -1.99 14.46
CA ASP A 596 -14.94 -1.04 15.39
C ASP A 596 -16.04 -0.24 16.10
N GLU A 597 -16.42 -0.66 17.30
CA GLU A 597 -17.54 -0.06 18.04
C GLU A 597 -17.18 1.23 18.81
N PHE A 598 -15.92 1.63 18.87
CA PHE A 598 -15.51 2.81 19.64
C PHE A 598 -16.22 4.10 19.19
N TRP A 599 -16.57 4.22 17.91
CA TRP A 599 -17.32 5.35 17.36
C TRP A 599 -18.74 5.50 17.94
N LEU A 600 -19.30 4.43 18.52
CA LEU A 600 -20.57 4.47 19.25
C LEU A 600 -20.40 5.03 20.66
N LYS A 601 -19.26 4.72 21.29
CA LYS A 601 -19.00 5.03 22.71
C LYS A 601 -18.52 6.46 22.91
N GLY A 602 -17.89 7.08 21.88
CA GLY A 602 -17.20 8.36 22.00
C GLY A 602 -15.88 8.23 22.77
N GLY A 603 -15.14 9.32 22.90
CA GLY A 603 -13.84 9.34 23.57
C GLY A 603 -12.66 9.25 22.59
N GLU A 604 -11.44 9.01 23.13
CA GLU A 604 -10.23 8.88 22.30
C GLU A 604 -10.30 7.62 21.43
N THR A 605 -9.88 7.76 20.18
CA THR A 605 -9.76 6.63 19.26
C THR A 605 -8.51 5.80 19.58
N PRO A 606 -8.44 4.52 19.15
CA PRO A 606 -7.25 3.71 19.39
C PRO A 606 -5.96 4.34 18.84
N CYS A 607 -5.99 5.02 17.69
CA CYS A 607 -4.79 5.68 17.13
C CYS A 607 -4.35 6.89 17.99
N GLU A 608 -5.28 7.62 18.61
CA GLU A 608 -4.97 8.72 19.52
C GLU A 608 -4.30 8.23 20.81
N VAL A 609 -4.77 7.11 21.37
CA VAL A 609 -4.11 6.47 22.51
C VAL A 609 -2.74 5.93 22.10
N ALA A 610 -2.64 5.26 20.95
CA ALA A 610 -1.42 4.65 20.45
C ALA A 610 -0.29 5.67 20.21
N ARG A 611 -0.61 6.85 19.68
CA ARG A 611 0.39 7.86 19.29
C ARG A 611 0.90 8.76 20.41
N LYS A 612 0.42 8.60 21.65
CA LYS A 612 0.84 9.44 22.79
C LYS A 612 2.36 9.37 22.99
N PRO A 613 3.05 10.49 23.20
CA PRO A 613 4.48 10.47 23.52
C PRO A 613 4.73 9.82 24.88
N PHE A 614 5.91 9.23 25.04
CA PHE A 614 6.30 8.56 26.28
C PHE A 614 7.77 8.87 26.61
N GLY A 615 8.00 9.74 27.57
CA GLY A 615 9.34 10.22 27.92
C GLY A 615 10.06 10.85 26.72
N ARG A 616 11.12 10.22 26.24
CA ARG A 616 11.91 10.64 25.07
C ARG A 616 11.47 9.98 23.77
N LEU A 617 10.35 9.28 23.79
CA LEU A 617 9.80 8.58 22.61
C LEU A 617 8.60 9.34 22.07
N ALA A 618 8.58 9.56 20.76
CA ALA A 618 7.39 9.96 20.02
C ALA A 618 7.08 8.92 18.94
N ILE A 619 5.82 8.80 18.55
CA ILE A 619 5.33 7.80 17.60
C ILE A 619 4.76 8.51 16.38
N ALA A 620 5.26 8.18 15.20
CA ALA A 620 4.82 8.73 13.92
C ALA A 620 4.22 7.63 13.04
N ASN A 621 4.21 7.81 11.72
CA ASN A 621 3.63 6.91 10.73
C ASN A 621 2.11 7.16 10.52
N SER A 622 1.62 6.77 9.37
CA SER A 622 0.19 6.88 9.00
C SER A 622 -0.75 6.09 9.92
N ASP A 623 -0.25 5.01 10.58
CA ASP A 623 -1.02 4.28 11.61
C ASP A 623 -1.42 5.18 12.79
N ALA A 624 -0.66 6.26 13.04
CA ALA A 624 -0.93 7.21 14.13
C ALA A 624 -2.20 8.05 13.94
N ASP A 625 -2.79 8.03 12.75
CA ASP A 625 -4.05 8.69 12.44
C ASP A 625 -5.06 7.74 11.76
N ALA A 626 -4.75 6.46 11.72
CA ALA A 626 -5.58 5.42 11.08
C ALA A 626 -6.02 5.80 9.66
N TYR A 627 -5.10 6.36 8.86
CA TYR A 627 -5.37 6.83 7.51
C TYR A 627 -4.19 6.53 6.58
N ALA A 628 -4.44 5.87 5.43
CA ALA A 628 -3.42 5.16 4.66
C ALA A 628 -2.70 6.03 3.59
N TYR A 629 -2.62 7.34 3.76
CA TYR A 629 -2.12 8.27 2.76
C TYR A 629 -0.79 8.93 3.11
N THR A 630 -0.11 9.45 2.10
CA THR A 630 1.21 10.09 2.21
C THR A 630 1.16 11.39 3.01
N ASP A 631 0.12 12.21 2.86
CA ASP A 631 -0.11 13.45 3.61
C ASP A 631 -0.24 13.15 5.10
N CYS A 632 -1.01 12.12 5.46
CA CYS A 632 -1.12 11.65 6.84
C CYS A 632 0.25 11.25 7.43
N ALA A 633 1.06 10.51 6.66
CA ALA A 633 2.41 10.13 7.09
C ALA A 633 3.30 11.35 7.38
N ILE A 634 3.15 12.43 6.59
CA ILE A 634 3.86 13.70 6.76
C ILE A 634 3.34 14.45 8.00
N ASP A 635 2.04 14.55 8.17
CA ASP A 635 1.41 15.25 9.29
C ASP A 635 1.76 14.60 10.63
N GLN A 636 1.75 13.28 10.68
CA GLN A 636 2.11 12.55 11.90
C GLN A 636 3.61 12.64 12.21
N ALA A 637 4.47 12.78 11.20
CA ALA A 637 5.89 13.09 11.38
C ALA A 637 6.09 14.48 12.01
N TYR A 638 5.39 15.49 11.49
CA TYR A 638 5.43 16.86 12.04
C TYR A 638 4.95 16.89 13.48
N ARG A 639 3.79 16.28 13.79
CA ARG A 639 3.25 16.18 15.15
C ARG A 639 4.27 15.55 16.11
N ALA A 640 4.85 14.40 15.74
CA ALA A 640 5.82 13.70 16.58
C ALA A 640 7.06 14.56 16.91
N VAL A 641 7.55 15.36 15.94
CA VAL A 641 8.65 16.30 16.17
C VAL A 641 8.25 17.43 17.13
N GLN A 642 7.00 17.96 17.04
CA GLN A 642 6.54 18.99 17.97
C GLN A 642 6.40 18.47 19.41
N GLU A 643 6.05 17.20 19.59
CA GLU A 643 5.94 16.57 20.92
C GLU A 643 7.30 16.43 21.63
N LEU A 644 8.39 16.22 20.89
CA LEU A 644 9.74 16.15 21.46
C LEU A 644 10.31 17.50 21.91
N LYS A 645 9.70 18.63 21.53
CA LYS A 645 10.11 19.98 21.94
C LYS A 645 9.58 20.40 23.30
N LYS A 646 8.65 19.64 23.84
CA LYS A 646 8.04 19.89 25.16
C LYS A 646 8.80 19.16 26.25
#